data_ec99b4a22add780f71cc9550a2cc61ae
#
_entry.id   ec99b4a22add780f71cc9550a2cc61ae
#
_cell.length_a   1.000
_cell.length_b   1.000
_cell.length_c   1.000
_cell.angle_alpha   90.00
_cell.angle_beta   90.00
_cell.angle_gamma   90.00
#
_symmetry.space_group_name_H-M   'P 1'
#
loop_
_entity.id
_entity.type
_entity.pdbx_description
1 polymer ?
#
loop_
_entity_poly.entity_id
_entity_poly.type
_entity_poly.pdbx_seq_one_letter_code
_entity_poly.pdbx_strand_id
1 'polypeptide(L)'
;MAKYKPAESDRSSIKSKKPKKEVSASEGIIRAELLRNVTAAASKILLPLMLIIVSLLLFIGPFYRGLFFPLELLVANTIIFGLFFIWGLFRFVKSDSRFIGSPLDICLLLLLFSYLVSFLGFAVNKRDALEELLKIASYLSVYLVVLDICRHWSIQLPLRRSKSNNVGIVEANEKVPPGLNLVLHIILASATVIAVASLGVAAGHWDFIGAYAANRIASPMGYANTAAAYLMAAYFLSLALAPLARKMLKIVYLVPAVLMMITVILTFSRGAWLLLPPLAVLMVIAASPGNKIRAVLYMAASTIPALPVAFWIDPIFRSDMPSMAWLPIILAITAALLLGLAAELFLSLENRRKRTVFIFSAAVFIIIVIIFIIIPLVTPISLETKPGEPEQLQSLMQVVDNIKPEGHYKLVLDVKAEMDLTTDTESPDFIWGVKALGEIPGYRSVKLLEHHGQSTSGWETVTFDLETGPETERLSIELYNRYPGTAVTVRSVQLLSPDSDTRLHFIWSRLLPDRFYDRIFSFSRDRNMDRRFELFADAIKVIKDYPLFGLGGGGWAAVYKSYQDQAYDSREVHNHYLQVWIEAGIIGFLAFVGIWVSFTLAFLKKCFIMKAPPSRWQHWTAVFMPVAALGAHSAIDWNFSMAAVGIFLFALLGAGRSLDYDDNFESSINEKKEGSIKKYLPGLIGVVFGLALFIYTLILYSGLQVTWRSQELFEGGNIKQSLVEIEKAIALDPYRAENYHNYNVLIEGQAVRMQNQAELSKMLALAKRAYELEPYNPNYLSRYGTLLLNYVDTREGLNYIDRLMELRPHYLSGYQQPAWSRLSLIEYYFQNDLPGPAMEYYKELYDIEARMQADYGNTRSIAYVIGRAAYLNGDNNEALRYLERVGETDSNYNDAQEIITTITGEDN
;
A
#
# COMPACT_ATOMS: atom_id res chain seq x y z
N MET A 1 -83.91 75.04 1.11
CA MET A 1 -84.85 74.12 1.83
C MET A 1 -83.99 72.97 2.45
N ALA A 2 -83.55 73.07 3.58
CA ALA A 2 -83.82 72.52 4.87
C ALA A 2 -84.29 71.08 4.94
N LYS A 3 -83.52 70.19 5.58
CA LYS A 3 -84.01 69.25 6.58
C LYS A 3 -82.92 68.72 7.42
N TYR A 4 -82.99 69.03 8.69
CA TYR A 4 -82.28 68.54 9.84
C TYR A 4 -82.73 67.09 10.17
N LYS A 5 -81.72 66.24 10.57
CA LYS A 5 -82.04 65.06 11.46
C LYS A 5 -80.95 64.88 12.47
N PRO A 6 -81.33 64.38 13.68
CA PRO A 6 -80.52 64.55 14.90
C PRO A 6 -79.44 63.43 15.12
N ALA A 7 -78.48 63.74 15.91
CA ALA A 7 -77.37 62.88 16.35
C ALA A 7 -77.85 61.77 17.30
N GLU A 8 -77.58 60.49 16.99
CA GLU A 8 -77.60 59.37 17.97
C GLU A 8 -76.24 59.17 18.62
N SER A 9 -76.31 59.07 19.92
CA SER A 9 -75.08 58.77 20.74
C SER A 9 -74.62 57.35 20.60
N ASP A 10 -73.44 57.20 20.05
CA ASP A 10 -72.80 55.88 19.99
C ASP A 10 -71.95 55.58 21.21
N ARG A 11 -72.37 54.54 21.99
CA ARG A 11 -71.64 53.97 23.13
C ARG A 11 -70.52 53.07 22.56
N SER A 12 -69.30 53.58 22.46
CA SER A 12 -68.11 52.80 22.17
C SER A 12 -67.79 51.85 23.32
N SER A 13 -68.02 50.54 23.08
CA SER A 13 -67.48 49.44 23.90
C SER A 13 -65.96 49.37 23.78
N ILE A 14 -65.24 49.67 24.79
CA ILE A 14 -63.80 49.42 24.95
C ILE A 14 -63.58 47.91 25.02
N LYS A 15 -63.22 47.25 23.91
CA LYS A 15 -62.64 45.91 23.91
C LYS A 15 -61.18 46.00 24.29
N SER A 16 -60.83 45.53 25.52
CA SER A 16 -59.47 45.33 25.98
C SER A 16 -58.78 44.36 25.04
N LYS A 17 -57.87 44.85 24.19
CA LYS A 17 -56.88 44.02 23.46
C LYS A 17 -55.93 43.44 24.49
N LYS A 18 -56.04 42.13 24.77
CA LYS A 18 -55.10 41.37 25.55
C LYS A 18 -53.68 41.47 24.88
N PRO A 19 -52.57 41.65 25.64
CA PRO A 19 -51.19 41.69 25.16
C PRO A 19 -50.65 40.27 24.93
N LYS A 20 -51.14 39.58 23.84
CA LYS A 20 -50.65 38.24 23.46
C LYS A 20 -49.46 38.28 22.51
N LYS A 21 -49.12 39.41 21.92
CA LYS A 21 -48.02 39.48 20.91
C LYS A 21 -46.67 39.85 21.49
N GLU A 22 -46.56 40.55 22.60
CA GLU A 22 -45.29 40.94 23.21
C GLU A 22 -44.64 39.82 24.01
N VAL A 23 -45.42 38.98 24.70
CA VAL A 23 -44.94 37.81 25.43
C VAL A 23 -44.37 36.74 24.47
N SER A 24 -44.97 36.55 23.31
CA SER A 24 -44.50 35.58 22.32
C SER A 24 -43.20 36.04 21.60
N ALA A 25 -42.97 37.37 21.48
CA ALA A 25 -41.74 37.93 20.89
C ALA A 25 -40.56 37.87 21.90
N SER A 26 -40.80 38.15 23.15
CA SER A 26 -39.75 38.02 24.20
C SER A 26 -39.36 36.56 24.48
N GLU A 27 -40.29 35.63 24.51
CA GLU A 27 -40.00 34.18 24.60
C GLU A 27 -39.23 33.70 23.37
N GLY A 28 -39.54 34.19 22.18
CA GLY A 28 -38.80 33.89 20.97
C GLY A 28 -37.35 34.39 20.98
N ILE A 29 -37.13 35.59 21.53
CA ILE A 29 -35.77 36.16 21.66
C ILE A 29 -34.96 35.41 22.71
N ILE A 30 -35.54 35.13 23.90
CA ILE A 30 -34.87 34.34 24.96
C ILE A 30 -34.54 32.95 24.47
N ARG A 31 -35.43 32.28 23.75
CA ARG A 31 -35.22 30.97 23.17
C ARG A 31 -34.13 30.99 22.07
N ALA A 32 -34.07 32.03 21.24
CA ALA A 32 -33.01 32.20 20.23
C ALA A 32 -31.64 32.48 20.88
N GLU A 33 -31.60 33.25 21.96
CA GLU A 33 -30.37 33.54 22.70
C GLU A 33 -29.87 32.31 23.47
N LEU A 34 -30.78 31.55 24.11
CA LEU A 34 -30.44 30.26 24.74
C LEU A 34 -29.87 29.26 23.74
N LEU A 35 -30.53 29.13 22.59
CA LEU A 35 -30.04 28.29 21.49
C LEU A 35 -28.68 28.76 20.98
N ARG A 36 -28.43 30.07 20.87
CA ARG A 36 -27.13 30.63 20.48
C ARG A 36 -26.06 30.30 21.49
N ASN A 37 -26.37 30.42 22.79
CA ASN A 37 -25.44 30.10 23.88
C ASN A 37 -25.13 28.59 23.93
N VAL A 38 -26.10 27.71 23.76
CA VAL A 38 -25.94 26.26 23.69
C VAL A 38 -25.10 25.86 22.46
N THR A 39 -25.38 26.45 21.29
CA THR A 39 -24.60 26.17 20.07
C THR A 39 -23.16 26.64 20.19
N ALA A 40 -22.92 27.79 20.81
CA ALA A 40 -21.58 28.31 21.05
C ALA A 40 -20.80 27.43 22.06
N ALA A 41 -21.45 27.01 23.15
CA ALA A 41 -20.86 26.11 24.14
C ALA A 41 -20.54 24.71 23.53
N ALA A 42 -21.48 24.12 22.82
CA ALA A 42 -21.28 22.84 22.14
C ALA A 42 -20.12 22.89 21.12
N SER A 43 -20.01 23.98 20.36
CA SER A 43 -18.90 24.16 19.40
C SER A 43 -17.55 24.26 20.09
N LYS A 44 -17.48 24.87 21.29
CA LYS A 44 -16.23 24.99 22.07
C LYS A 44 -15.75 23.67 22.66
N ILE A 45 -16.63 22.67 22.80
CA ILE A 45 -16.29 21.34 23.33
C ILE A 45 -16.11 20.33 22.19
N LEU A 46 -17.07 20.23 21.25
CA LEU A 46 -17.11 19.20 20.24
C LEU A 46 -16.00 19.37 19.18
N LEU A 47 -15.69 20.61 18.75
CA LEU A 47 -14.63 20.83 17.77
C LEU A 47 -13.23 20.42 18.27
N PRO A 48 -12.78 20.83 19.49
CA PRO A 48 -11.51 20.34 20.02
C PRO A 48 -11.48 18.84 20.22
N LEU A 49 -12.58 18.23 20.67
CA LEU A 49 -12.67 16.77 20.82
C LEU A 49 -12.50 16.07 19.46
N MET A 50 -13.19 16.53 18.43
CA MET A 50 -13.04 15.99 17.06
C MET A 50 -11.60 16.15 16.56
N LEU A 51 -10.98 17.31 16.78
CA LEU A 51 -9.58 17.56 16.39
C LEU A 51 -8.62 16.62 17.12
N ILE A 52 -8.79 16.42 18.42
CA ILE A 52 -7.96 15.51 19.23
C ILE A 52 -8.07 14.09 18.67
N ILE A 53 -9.28 13.58 18.41
CA ILE A 53 -9.49 12.23 17.90
C ILE A 53 -8.86 12.07 16.50
N VAL A 54 -9.08 13.05 15.59
CA VAL A 54 -8.43 13.05 14.26
C VAL A 54 -6.91 13.06 14.40
N SER A 55 -6.37 13.89 15.31
CA SER A 55 -4.93 13.95 15.56
C SER A 55 -4.40 12.62 16.04
N LEU A 56 -5.05 11.98 17.01
CA LEU A 56 -4.66 10.65 17.50
C LEU A 56 -4.67 9.60 16.40
N LEU A 57 -5.70 9.58 15.54
CA LEU A 57 -5.76 8.68 14.40
C LEU A 57 -4.59 8.89 13.42
N LEU A 58 -4.25 10.15 13.12
CA LEU A 58 -3.14 10.48 12.24
C LEU A 58 -1.77 10.12 12.84
N PHE A 59 -1.58 10.32 14.16
CA PHE A 59 -0.32 10.02 14.82
C PHE A 59 -0.15 8.53 15.14
N ILE A 60 -1.20 7.85 15.57
CA ILE A 60 -1.14 6.48 16.09
C ILE A 60 -1.35 5.45 14.97
N GLY A 61 -2.26 5.72 14.03
CA GLY A 61 -2.63 4.77 12.97
C GLY A 61 -1.44 4.18 12.19
N PRO A 62 -0.46 4.99 11.74
CA PRO A 62 0.72 4.46 11.05
C PRO A 62 1.58 3.50 11.87
N PHE A 63 1.57 3.59 13.22
CA PHE A 63 2.36 2.71 14.11
C PHE A 63 1.77 1.31 14.25
N TYR A 64 0.48 1.14 13.97
CA TYR A 64 -0.19 -0.16 13.97
C TYR A 64 -0.20 -0.75 12.57
N ARG A 65 0.98 -1.01 12.00
CA ARG A 65 1.16 -1.62 10.67
C ARG A 65 0.30 -0.95 9.59
N GLY A 66 0.14 0.38 9.68
CA GLY A 66 -0.67 1.16 8.76
C GLY A 66 -2.17 0.87 8.82
N LEU A 67 -2.67 0.20 9.87
CA LEU A 67 -4.07 -0.26 10.02
C LEU A 67 -4.48 -1.21 8.88
N PHE A 68 -3.58 -2.10 8.50
CA PHE A 68 -3.80 -3.05 7.39
C PHE A 68 -4.56 -4.31 7.83
N PHE A 69 -4.31 -4.79 9.04
CA PHE A 69 -4.90 -6.04 9.52
C PHE A 69 -6.30 -5.84 10.11
N PRO A 70 -7.18 -6.86 10.04
CA PRO A 70 -8.59 -6.75 10.41
C PRO A 70 -8.85 -6.19 11.82
N LEU A 71 -8.05 -6.59 12.82
CA LEU A 71 -8.22 -6.11 14.20
C LEU A 71 -7.95 -4.61 14.32
N GLU A 72 -6.79 -4.16 13.81
CA GLU A 72 -6.39 -2.75 13.89
C GLU A 72 -7.36 -1.86 13.09
N LEU A 73 -7.80 -2.34 11.92
CA LEU A 73 -8.78 -1.66 11.09
C LEU A 73 -10.13 -1.55 11.80
N LEU A 74 -10.59 -2.63 12.44
CA LEU A 74 -11.87 -2.65 13.14
C LEU A 74 -11.89 -1.69 14.34
N VAL A 75 -10.81 -1.62 15.11
CA VAL A 75 -10.63 -0.65 16.20
C VAL A 75 -10.64 0.78 15.67
N ALA A 76 -9.90 1.04 14.59
CA ALA A 76 -9.86 2.35 13.97
C ALA A 76 -11.24 2.78 13.42
N ASN A 77 -11.95 1.88 12.75
CA ASN A 77 -13.31 2.12 12.26
C ASN A 77 -14.27 2.44 13.41
N THR A 78 -14.17 1.73 14.53
CA THR A 78 -14.98 1.98 15.73
C THR A 78 -14.74 3.40 16.26
N ILE A 79 -13.48 3.81 16.40
CA ILE A 79 -13.12 5.17 16.83
C ILE A 79 -13.65 6.22 15.84
N ILE A 80 -13.49 5.98 14.52
CA ILE A 80 -13.93 6.91 13.47
C ILE A 80 -15.46 7.03 13.44
N PHE A 81 -16.22 5.97 13.63
CA PHE A 81 -17.69 6.05 13.66
C PHE A 81 -18.19 6.71 14.95
N GLY A 82 -17.52 6.53 16.09
CA GLY A 82 -17.74 7.32 17.28
C GLY A 82 -17.46 8.81 17.05
N LEU A 83 -16.40 9.13 16.33
CA LEU A 83 -16.09 10.49 15.89
C LEU A 83 -17.16 11.04 14.93
N PHE A 84 -17.67 10.23 14.02
CA PHE A 84 -18.73 10.62 13.08
C PHE A 84 -20.07 10.87 13.80
N PHE A 85 -20.36 10.11 14.85
CA PHE A 85 -21.48 10.39 15.73
C PHE A 85 -21.34 11.78 16.41
N ILE A 86 -20.15 12.09 16.96
CA ILE A 86 -19.84 13.39 17.57
C ILE A 86 -19.98 14.52 16.53
N TRP A 87 -19.53 14.31 15.30
CA TRP A 87 -19.72 15.23 14.18
C TRP A 87 -21.20 15.44 13.85
N GLY A 88 -22.00 14.38 13.88
CA GLY A 88 -23.46 14.46 13.71
C GLY A 88 -24.12 15.36 14.77
N LEU A 89 -23.74 15.20 16.04
CA LEU A 89 -24.19 16.07 17.14
C LEU A 89 -23.78 17.54 16.89
N PHE A 90 -22.52 17.76 16.49
CA PHE A 90 -22.03 19.10 16.16
C PHE A 90 -22.86 19.74 15.03
N ARG A 91 -23.09 19.03 13.92
CA ARG A 91 -23.89 19.48 12.79
C ARG A 91 -25.35 19.72 13.16
N PHE A 92 -25.92 18.85 13.98
CA PHE A 92 -27.29 19.00 14.47
C PHE A 92 -27.46 20.28 15.28
N VAL A 93 -26.55 20.54 16.19
CA VAL A 93 -26.54 21.76 17.01
C VAL A 93 -26.30 23.01 16.16
N LYS A 94 -25.39 22.95 15.17
CA LYS A 94 -25.10 24.08 14.26
C LYS A 94 -26.23 24.35 13.27
N SER A 95 -27.13 23.40 13.04
CA SER A 95 -28.22 23.51 12.06
C SER A 95 -27.70 23.86 10.66
N ASP A 96 -26.57 23.25 10.24
CA ASP A 96 -25.96 23.48 8.92
C ASP A 96 -26.46 22.46 7.90
N SER A 97 -27.28 22.90 6.94
CA SER A 97 -27.88 22.05 5.91
C SER A 97 -26.95 21.66 4.77
N ARG A 98 -25.75 22.20 4.73
CA ARG A 98 -24.80 22.02 3.61
C ARG A 98 -24.06 20.71 3.74
N PHE A 99 -24.39 19.77 2.86
CA PHE A 99 -23.84 18.41 2.89
C PHE A 99 -23.09 18.07 1.61
N ILE A 100 -23.71 18.29 0.47
CA ILE A 100 -23.17 18.03 -0.87
C ILE A 100 -23.16 19.34 -1.65
N GLY A 101 -22.02 19.72 -2.19
CA GLY A 101 -21.89 21.00 -2.90
C GLY A 101 -20.76 21.03 -3.95
N SER A 102 -20.07 19.90 -4.18
CA SER A 102 -19.04 19.83 -5.19
C SER A 102 -19.03 18.48 -5.91
N PRO A 103 -18.46 18.39 -7.12
CA PRO A 103 -18.26 17.13 -7.82
C PRO A 103 -17.46 16.12 -6.98
N LEU A 104 -16.51 16.57 -6.17
CA LEU A 104 -15.76 15.73 -5.26
C LEU A 104 -16.67 15.00 -4.25
N ASP A 105 -17.63 15.73 -3.63
CA ASP A 105 -18.58 15.14 -2.68
C ASP A 105 -19.42 14.02 -3.35
N ILE A 106 -19.82 14.25 -4.61
CA ILE A 106 -20.60 13.28 -5.39
C ILE A 106 -19.74 12.03 -5.69
N CYS A 107 -18.50 12.20 -6.12
CA CYS A 107 -17.58 11.07 -6.40
C CYS A 107 -17.34 10.23 -5.15
N LEU A 108 -17.16 10.84 -3.98
CA LEU A 108 -16.96 10.14 -2.70
C LEU A 108 -18.21 9.32 -2.30
N LEU A 109 -19.40 9.87 -2.49
CA LEU A 109 -20.67 9.16 -2.22
C LEU A 109 -20.93 8.04 -3.22
N LEU A 110 -20.60 8.25 -4.51
CA LEU A 110 -20.72 7.21 -5.54
C LEU A 110 -19.74 6.05 -5.26
N LEU A 111 -18.54 6.35 -4.79
CA LEU A 111 -17.57 5.31 -4.39
C LEU A 111 -18.14 4.45 -3.25
N LEU A 112 -18.63 5.08 -2.18
CA LEU A 112 -19.25 4.35 -1.06
C LEU A 112 -20.47 3.54 -1.53
N PHE A 113 -21.32 4.12 -2.38
CA PHE A 113 -22.50 3.44 -2.93
C PHE A 113 -22.10 2.22 -3.77
N SER A 114 -21.05 2.32 -4.59
CA SER A 114 -20.57 1.19 -5.41
C SER A 114 -20.09 0.02 -4.55
N TYR A 115 -19.32 0.29 -3.48
CA TYR A 115 -18.91 -0.75 -2.52
C TYR A 115 -20.12 -1.36 -1.79
N LEU A 116 -21.14 -0.57 -1.46
CA LEU A 116 -22.39 -1.08 -0.86
C LEU A 116 -23.13 -2.02 -1.81
N VAL A 117 -23.28 -1.63 -3.07
CA VAL A 117 -23.95 -2.47 -4.09
C VAL A 117 -23.18 -3.77 -4.31
N SER A 118 -21.86 -3.68 -4.43
CA SER A 118 -21.00 -4.86 -4.59
C SER A 118 -21.09 -5.80 -3.37
N PHE A 119 -21.03 -5.27 -2.15
CA PHE A 119 -21.22 -6.06 -0.92
C PHE A 119 -22.58 -6.78 -0.88
N LEU A 120 -23.66 -6.08 -1.18
CA LEU A 120 -25.01 -6.65 -1.06
C LEU A 120 -25.27 -7.77 -2.07
N GLY A 121 -24.86 -7.58 -3.35
CA GLY A 121 -25.27 -8.47 -4.45
C GLY A 121 -24.16 -9.34 -5.03
N PHE A 122 -22.90 -8.93 -5.01
CA PHE A 122 -21.87 -9.50 -5.88
C PHE A 122 -20.60 -9.98 -5.16
N ALA A 123 -20.44 -9.70 -3.86
CA ALA A 123 -19.25 -10.05 -3.14
C ALA A 123 -19.01 -11.56 -3.03
N VAL A 124 -17.83 -12.00 -3.45
CA VAL A 124 -17.37 -13.39 -3.37
C VAL A 124 -16.75 -13.77 -2.02
N ASN A 125 -16.37 -12.77 -1.22
CA ASN A 125 -16.03 -12.91 0.19
C ASN A 125 -16.82 -11.85 0.96
N LYS A 126 -17.86 -12.28 1.65
CA LYS A 126 -18.80 -11.36 2.33
C LYS A 126 -18.14 -10.60 3.47
N ARG A 127 -17.21 -11.24 4.19
CA ARG A 127 -16.58 -10.61 5.36
C ARG A 127 -15.55 -9.55 4.95
N ASP A 128 -14.70 -9.84 3.98
CA ASP A 128 -13.72 -8.90 3.44
C ASP A 128 -14.43 -7.72 2.75
N ALA A 129 -15.51 -7.99 2.01
CA ALA A 129 -16.30 -6.94 1.38
C ALA A 129 -16.97 -6.00 2.38
N LEU A 130 -17.41 -6.52 3.55
CA LEU A 130 -17.91 -5.70 4.64
C LEU A 130 -16.80 -4.84 5.25
N GLU A 131 -15.61 -5.38 5.45
CA GLU A 131 -14.46 -4.63 5.97
C GLU A 131 -14.07 -3.48 5.04
N GLU A 132 -14.00 -3.72 3.74
CA GLU A 132 -13.72 -2.67 2.75
C GLU A 132 -14.81 -1.59 2.71
N LEU A 133 -16.09 -1.99 2.75
CA LEU A 133 -17.21 -1.03 2.84
C LEU A 133 -17.11 -0.15 4.09
N LEU A 134 -16.84 -0.73 5.26
CA LEU A 134 -16.65 0.02 6.50
C LEU A 134 -15.42 0.94 6.43
N LYS A 135 -14.34 0.49 5.78
CA LYS A 135 -13.13 1.28 5.55
C LYS A 135 -13.43 2.52 4.69
N ILE A 136 -14.13 2.36 3.57
CA ILE A 136 -14.52 3.49 2.71
C ILE A 136 -15.48 4.45 3.44
N ALA A 137 -16.44 3.92 4.22
CA ALA A 137 -17.33 4.73 5.05
C ALA A 137 -16.56 5.53 6.11
N SER A 138 -15.52 4.93 6.71
CA SER A 138 -14.66 5.61 7.68
C SER A 138 -13.84 6.75 7.03
N TYR A 139 -13.34 6.54 5.82
CA TYR A 139 -12.64 7.59 5.06
C TYR A 139 -13.55 8.78 4.77
N LEU A 140 -14.78 8.54 4.31
CA LEU A 140 -15.77 9.60 4.09
C LEU A 140 -16.10 10.34 5.41
N SER A 141 -16.19 9.62 6.52
CA SER A 141 -16.41 10.21 7.85
C SER A 141 -15.27 11.17 8.23
N VAL A 142 -14.00 10.76 8.05
CA VAL A 142 -12.83 11.62 8.30
C VAL A 142 -12.85 12.86 7.40
N TYR A 143 -13.15 12.71 6.12
CA TYR A 143 -13.29 13.82 5.16
C TYR A 143 -14.28 14.88 5.65
N LEU A 144 -15.49 14.47 6.06
CA LEU A 144 -16.54 15.36 6.53
C LEU A 144 -16.18 16.06 7.86
N VAL A 145 -15.57 15.32 8.78
CA VAL A 145 -15.11 15.85 10.07
C VAL A 145 -14.04 16.90 9.86
N VAL A 146 -13.01 16.61 9.05
CA VAL A 146 -11.91 17.53 8.80
C VAL A 146 -12.36 18.77 8.04
N LEU A 147 -13.28 18.63 7.08
CA LEU A 147 -13.90 19.75 6.38
C LEU A 147 -14.50 20.73 7.39
N ASP A 148 -15.28 20.24 8.37
CA ASP A 148 -15.92 21.11 9.36
C ASP A 148 -14.98 21.64 10.42
N ILE A 149 -13.97 20.90 10.83
CA ILE A 149 -12.89 21.40 11.69
C ILE A 149 -12.22 22.60 11.00
N CYS A 150 -11.84 22.47 9.72
CA CYS A 150 -11.21 23.56 8.99
C CYS A 150 -12.08 24.80 8.90
N ARG A 151 -13.39 24.63 8.70
CA ARG A 151 -14.33 25.74 8.49
C ARG A 151 -14.76 26.45 9.76
N HIS A 152 -14.95 25.72 10.87
CA HIS A 152 -15.61 26.23 12.06
C HIS A 152 -14.66 26.45 13.25
N TRP A 153 -13.34 26.22 13.07
CA TRP A 153 -12.37 26.44 14.14
C TRP A 153 -12.33 27.89 14.58
N SER A 154 -12.74 28.17 15.81
CA SER A 154 -12.84 29.54 16.35
C SER A 154 -11.82 29.87 17.44
N ILE A 155 -11.04 28.86 17.89
CA ILE A 155 -10.06 29.06 18.94
C ILE A 155 -8.82 29.73 18.33
N GLN A 156 -8.62 31.00 18.63
CA GLN A 156 -7.39 31.71 18.30
C GLN A 156 -6.31 31.29 19.31
N LEU A 157 -5.30 30.54 18.87
CA LEU A 157 -4.08 30.38 19.65
C LEU A 157 -3.49 31.77 19.93
N PRO A 158 -3.06 32.07 21.20
CA PRO A 158 -2.60 33.39 21.60
C PRO A 158 -1.21 33.73 21.03
N LEU A 159 -1.02 33.58 19.71
CA LEU A 159 0.14 34.08 19.00
C LEU A 159 -0.10 35.55 18.70
N ARG A 160 0.18 36.42 19.73
CA ARG A 160 0.41 37.85 19.73
C ARG A 160 -0.32 38.64 18.61
N ARG A 161 -1.49 39.23 18.96
CA ARG A 161 -2.08 40.33 18.19
C ARG A 161 -1.04 41.42 17.94
N SER A 162 -0.56 41.54 16.70
CA SER A 162 0.10 42.79 16.28
C SER A 162 -0.96 43.88 16.25
N LYS A 163 -0.81 44.89 17.13
CA LYS A 163 -1.53 46.16 17.00
C LYS A 163 -0.99 46.86 15.75
N SER A 164 -1.62 46.67 14.61
CA SER A 164 -1.49 47.54 13.45
C SER A 164 -2.83 48.20 13.21
N ASN A 165 -2.92 49.47 13.60
CA ASN A 165 -4.07 50.34 13.41
C ASN A 165 -4.06 50.93 11.98
N ASN A 166 -3.94 50.14 10.94
CA ASN A 166 -4.20 50.61 9.58
C ASN A 166 -4.88 49.45 8.81
N VAL A 167 -6.18 49.33 9.02
CA VAL A 167 -7.07 48.47 8.24
C VAL A 167 -7.63 49.31 7.11
N GLY A 168 -6.94 49.34 5.96
CA GLY A 168 -7.50 49.78 4.69
C GLY A 168 -8.00 48.58 3.90
N ILE A 169 -9.23 48.52 3.64
CA ILE A 169 -10.09 47.92 2.55
C ILE A 169 -9.52 46.71 1.70
N VAL A 170 -8.27 46.27 1.84
CA VAL A 170 -7.65 45.22 1.02
C VAL A 170 -7.83 43.81 1.61
N GLU A 171 -8.28 43.62 2.89
CA GLU A 171 -8.32 42.34 3.58
C GLU A 171 -9.59 41.49 3.36
N ALA A 172 -10.59 41.97 2.66
CA ALA A 172 -11.86 41.26 2.51
C ALA A 172 -11.80 40.05 1.54
N ASN A 173 -10.77 39.93 0.69
CA ASN A 173 -10.66 38.87 -0.34
C ASN A 173 -9.69 37.72 -0.01
N GLU A 174 -9.03 37.68 1.15
CA GLU A 174 -8.04 36.68 1.51
C GLU A 174 -8.51 35.69 2.60
N LYS A 175 -9.80 35.46 2.76
CA LYS A 175 -10.30 34.54 3.81
C LYS A 175 -9.89 33.09 3.53
N VAL A 176 -8.90 32.62 4.29
CA VAL A 176 -8.52 31.22 4.38
C VAL A 176 -9.31 30.57 5.56
N PRO A 177 -9.81 29.33 5.44
CA PRO A 177 -10.52 28.67 6.52
C PRO A 177 -9.71 28.65 7.82
N PRO A 178 -10.29 29.02 8.97
CA PRO A 178 -9.51 29.32 10.17
C PRO A 178 -8.78 28.10 10.77
N GLY A 179 -9.33 26.90 10.60
CA GLY A 179 -8.71 25.65 11.07
C GLY A 179 -7.73 25.00 10.10
N LEU A 180 -7.68 25.46 8.83
CA LEU A 180 -6.92 24.80 7.80
C LEU A 180 -5.42 24.66 8.14
N ASN A 181 -4.78 25.78 8.54
CA ASN A 181 -3.37 25.75 8.90
C ASN A 181 -3.09 24.77 10.05
N LEU A 182 -3.96 24.74 11.06
CA LEU A 182 -3.80 23.83 12.19
C LEU A 182 -3.83 22.37 11.75
N VAL A 183 -4.81 21.99 10.92
CA VAL A 183 -4.94 20.63 10.39
C VAL A 183 -3.73 20.24 9.53
N LEU A 184 -3.29 21.10 8.62
CA LEU A 184 -2.12 20.82 7.77
C LEU A 184 -0.82 20.66 8.57
N HIS A 185 -0.65 21.42 9.68
CA HIS A 185 0.51 21.26 10.55
C HIS A 185 0.43 19.99 11.41
N ILE A 186 -0.77 19.57 11.83
CA ILE A 186 -0.96 18.28 12.51
C ILE A 186 -0.59 17.13 11.56
N ILE A 187 -1.04 17.17 10.32
CA ILE A 187 -0.69 16.19 9.28
C ILE A 187 0.84 16.16 9.06
N LEU A 188 1.48 17.32 8.91
CA LEU A 188 2.93 17.41 8.73
C LEU A 188 3.69 16.89 9.96
N ALA A 189 3.25 17.25 11.17
CA ALA A 189 3.87 16.79 12.41
C ALA A 189 3.78 15.27 12.57
N SER A 190 2.61 14.68 12.28
CA SER A 190 2.43 13.23 12.27
C SER A 190 3.42 12.53 11.34
N ALA A 191 3.50 12.98 10.09
CA ALA A 191 4.42 12.42 9.11
C ALA A 191 5.91 12.61 9.50
N THR A 192 6.22 13.73 10.17
CA THR A 192 7.59 13.97 10.70
C THR A 192 7.94 12.96 11.78
N VAL A 193 7.01 12.68 12.70
CA VAL A 193 7.18 11.66 13.75
C VAL A 193 7.40 10.29 13.13
N ILE A 194 6.65 9.94 12.07
CA ILE A 194 6.83 8.66 11.35
C ILE A 194 8.21 8.60 10.67
N ALA A 195 8.70 9.69 10.07
CA ALA A 195 10.04 9.72 9.48
C ALA A 195 11.12 9.52 10.56
N VAL A 196 11.01 10.19 11.71
CA VAL A 196 11.93 10.02 12.85
C VAL A 196 11.86 8.59 13.40
N ALA A 197 10.66 8.04 13.58
CA ALA A 197 10.47 6.67 14.05
C ALA A 197 11.10 5.66 13.09
N SER A 198 10.93 5.86 11.78
CA SER A 198 11.52 5.01 10.73
C SER A 198 13.05 5.00 10.77
N LEU A 199 13.66 6.17 10.90
CA LEU A 199 15.11 6.32 11.06
C LEU A 199 15.60 5.76 12.40
N GLY A 200 14.82 5.94 13.47
CA GLY A 200 15.13 5.40 14.79
C GLY A 200 15.09 3.87 14.86
N VAL A 201 14.17 3.23 14.12
CA VAL A 201 14.17 1.76 13.96
C VAL A 201 15.43 1.30 13.23
N ALA A 202 15.76 1.92 12.10
CA ALA A 202 16.98 1.58 11.36
C ALA A 202 18.25 1.84 12.17
N ALA A 203 18.22 2.83 13.07
CA ALA A 203 19.30 3.14 14.01
C ALA A 203 19.31 2.24 15.28
N GLY A 204 18.43 1.26 15.38
CA GLY A 204 18.40 0.29 16.49
C GLY A 204 17.82 0.80 17.82
N HIS A 205 17.12 1.95 17.83
CA HIS A 205 16.54 2.50 19.06
C HIS A 205 15.15 1.96 19.39
N TRP A 206 14.38 1.57 18.38
CA TRP A 206 13.03 1.06 18.53
C TRP A 206 12.86 -0.19 17.68
N ASP A 207 11.98 -1.07 18.12
CA ASP A 207 11.59 -2.26 17.36
C ASP A 207 10.09 -2.23 17.10
N PHE A 208 9.71 -2.20 15.82
CA PHE A 208 8.34 -2.37 15.35
C PHE A 208 8.31 -3.49 14.31
N ILE A 209 7.36 -4.39 14.43
CA ILE A 209 7.25 -5.57 13.55
C ILE A 209 7.28 -5.16 12.07
N GLY A 210 8.28 -5.64 11.33
CA GLY A 210 8.42 -5.40 9.90
C GLY A 210 8.88 -3.98 9.51
N ALA A 211 9.21 -3.10 10.46
CA ALA A 211 9.57 -1.71 10.17
C ALA A 211 10.94 -1.54 9.48
N TYR A 212 11.85 -2.49 9.66
CA TYR A 212 13.11 -2.61 8.92
C TYR A 212 13.24 -4.05 8.42
N ALA A 213 13.04 -4.27 7.14
CA ALA A 213 13.00 -5.60 6.54
C ALA A 213 13.79 -5.63 5.23
N ALA A 214 14.52 -6.71 4.99
CA ALA A 214 15.38 -6.88 3.80
C ALA A 214 16.33 -5.68 3.61
N ASN A 215 16.87 -5.14 4.72
CA ASN A 215 17.73 -3.96 4.75
C ASN A 215 17.07 -2.69 4.14
N ARG A 216 15.75 -2.56 4.20
CA ARG A 216 14.98 -1.41 3.72
C ARG A 216 14.16 -0.82 4.86
N ILE A 217 14.04 0.47 4.88
CA ILE A 217 13.12 1.14 5.80
C ILE A 217 11.69 0.92 5.30
N ALA A 218 10.92 0.12 6.05
CA ALA A 218 9.50 -0.11 5.81
C ALA A 218 8.60 0.75 6.71
N SER A 219 9.19 1.52 7.65
CA SER A 219 8.46 2.34 8.63
C SER A 219 7.64 1.47 9.60
N PRO A 220 7.14 1.99 10.72
CA PRO A 220 6.17 1.28 11.55
C PRO A 220 4.92 0.79 10.79
N MET A 221 4.68 1.29 9.57
CA MET A 221 3.64 0.75 8.68
C MET A 221 3.94 -0.66 8.15
N GLY A 222 5.20 -1.13 8.20
CA GLY A 222 5.60 -2.48 7.79
C GLY A 222 5.70 -2.72 6.27
N TYR A 223 5.60 -1.65 5.44
CA TYR A 223 5.72 -1.78 3.98
C TYR A 223 6.43 -0.59 3.34
N ALA A 224 7.61 -0.83 2.78
CA ALA A 224 8.53 0.22 2.32
C ALA A 224 7.95 1.12 1.21
N ASN A 225 7.18 0.57 0.26
CA ASN A 225 6.65 1.37 -0.84
C ASN A 225 5.55 2.33 -0.37
N THR A 226 4.66 1.88 0.51
CA THR A 226 3.62 2.73 1.08
C THR A 226 4.21 3.78 2.02
N ALA A 227 5.24 3.43 2.81
CA ALA A 227 6.00 4.40 3.61
C ALA A 227 6.61 5.49 2.72
N ALA A 228 7.19 5.11 1.57
CA ALA A 228 7.74 6.05 0.60
C ALA A 228 6.66 6.99 0.05
N ALA A 229 5.49 6.46 -0.34
CA ALA A 229 4.38 7.26 -0.85
C ALA A 229 3.85 8.27 0.18
N TYR A 230 3.65 7.81 1.43
CA TYR A 230 3.19 8.63 2.54
C TYR A 230 4.16 9.77 2.86
N LEU A 231 5.45 9.44 3.02
CA LEU A 231 6.49 10.43 3.35
C LEU A 231 6.81 11.37 2.18
N MET A 232 6.76 10.89 0.93
CA MET A 232 6.89 11.73 -0.27
C MET A 232 5.74 12.74 -0.36
N ALA A 233 4.51 12.35 -0.09
CA ALA A 233 3.38 13.26 -0.04
C ALA A 233 3.57 14.34 1.04
N ALA A 234 4.00 13.94 2.24
CA ALA A 234 4.27 14.86 3.34
C ALA A 234 5.51 15.75 3.10
N TYR A 235 6.51 15.28 2.37
CA TYR A 235 7.64 16.08 1.89
C TYR A 235 7.16 17.27 1.06
N PHE A 236 6.29 17.05 0.07
CA PHE A 236 5.73 18.13 -0.72
C PHE A 236 4.81 19.05 0.11
N LEU A 237 4.08 18.52 1.09
CA LEU A 237 3.32 19.33 2.05
C LEU A 237 4.24 20.29 2.82
N SER A 238 5.37 19.80 3.32
CA SER A 238 6.34 20.62 4.06
C SER A 238 6.85 21.78 3.20
N LEU A 239 7.28 21.49 1.98
CA LEU A 239 7.77 22.51 1.04
C LEU A 239 6.69 23.54 0.67
N ALA A 240 5.45 23.08 0.51
CA ALA A 240 4.33 23.95 0.16
C ALA A 240 3.86 24.84 1.33
N LEU A 241 4.03 24.41 2.58
CA LEU A 241 3.72 25.21 3.77
C LEU A 241 4.78 26.26 4.09
N ALA A 242 6.04 26.03 3.72
CA ALA A 242 7.15 26.92 4.03
C ALA A 242 6.90 28.39 3.62
N PRO A 243 6.41 28.73 2.40
CA PRO A 243 6.15 30.12 2.01
C PRO A 243 5.09 30.83 2.84
N LEU A 244 4.21 30.09 3.53
CA LEU A 244 3.17 30.64 4.39
C LEU A 244 3.70 31.11 5.76
N ALA A 245 4.88 30.65 6.16
CA ALA A 245 5.52 31.03 7.42
C ALA A 245 6.11 32.46 7.35
N ARG A 246 6.19 33.08 8.54
CA ARG A 246 6.73 34.44 8.66
C ARG A 246 8.26 34.46 8.66
N LYS A 247 8.84 35.44 7.97
CA LYS A 247 10.30 35.72 7.96
C LYS A 247 11.13 34.45 7.83
N MET A 248 12.12 34.23 8.69
CA MET A 248 13.05 33.09 8.69
C MET A 248 12.44 31.77 9.19
N LEU A 249 11.23 31.78 9.78
CA LEU A 249 10.54 30.54 10.15
C LEU A 249 10.26 29.61 8.97
N LYS A 250 10.29 30.12 7.73
CA LYS A 250 10.19 29.31 6.51
C LYS A 250 11.25 28.21 6.44
N ILE A 251 12.44 28.48 6.92
CA ILE A 251 13.59 27.56 6.86
C ILE A 251 13.35 26.33 7.75
N VAL A 252 12.59 26.46 8.83
CA VAL A 252 12.30 25.36 9.76
C VAL A 252 11.58 24.19 9.06
N TYR A 253 10.81 24.44 7.99
CA TYR A 253 10.16 23.39 7.20
C TYR A 253 11.13 22.50 6.41
N LEU A 254 12.41 22.89 6.30
CA LEU A 254 13.44 22.04 5.72
C LEU A 254 13.81 20.88 6.66
N VAL A 255 13.59 21.01 7.98
CA VAL A 255 13.85 19.91 8.94
C VAL A 255 13.00 18.67 8.61
N PRO A 256 11.66 18.75 8.63
CA PRO A 256 10.83 17.61 8.21
C PRO A 256 11.10 17.19 6.76
N ALA A 257 11.36 18.15 5.84
CA ALA A 257 11.62 17.81 4.44
C ALA A 257 12.88 16.94 4.27
N VAL A 258 13.99 17.26 4.95
CA VAL A 258 15.23 16.46 4.90
C VAL A 258 15.02 15.07 5.51
N LEU A 259 14.39 15.00 6.69
CA LEU A 259 14.11 13.72 7.35
C LEU A 259 13.28 12.79 6.47
N MET A 260 12.21 13.33 5.87
CA MET A 260 11.37 12.56 4.95
C MET A 260 12.12 12.16 3.69
N MET A 261 12.94 13.06 3.10
CA MET A 261 13.72 12.75 1.91
C MET A 261 14.75 11.65 2.16
N ILE A 262 15.51 11.71 3.27
CA ILE A 262 16.44 10.64 3.66
C ILE A 262 15.67 9.32 3.80
N THR A 263 14.55 9.34 4.50
CA THR A 263 13.74 8.14 4.71
C THR A 263 13.20 7.59 3.39
N VAL A 264 12.65 8.42 2.49
CA VAL A 264 12.16 8.01 1.16
C VAL A 264 13.27 7.37 0.33
N ILE A 265 14.49 7.92 0.35
CA ILE A 265 15.64 7.33 -0.36
C ILE A 265 15.92 5.92 0.19
N LEU A 266 15.97 5.76 1.52
CA LEU A 266 16.30 4.51 2.20
C LEU A 266 15.16 3.48 2.25
N THR A 267 13.97 3.83 1.80
CA THR A 267 12.94 2.82 1.50
C THR A 267 13.31 1.95 0.30
N PHE A 268 14.24 2.39 -0.55
CA PHE A 268 14.59 1.77 -1.83
C PHE A 268 13.35 1.50 -2.70
N SER A 269 12.33 2.37 -2.62
CA SER A 269 11.13 2.29 -3.46
C SER A 269 11.39 2.88 -4.84
N ARG A 270 11.58 2.04 -5.86
CA ARG A 270 11.79 2.47 -7.25
C ARG A 270 10.65 3.33 -7.77
N GLY A 271 9.40 2.97 -7.40
CA GLY A 271 8.22 3.74 -7.78
C GLY A 271 8.26 5.17 -7.24
N ALA A 272 8.64 5.35 -5.97
CA ALA A 272 8.79 6.68 -5.38
C ALA A 272 9.93 7.46 -6.04
N TRP A 273 11.09 6.83 -6.29
CA TRP A 273 12.20 7.50 -6.97
C TRP A 273 11.87 7.94 -8.40
N LEU A 274 11.12 7.11 -9.14
CA LEU A 274 10.64 7.43 -10.49
C LEU A 274 9.67 8.61 -10.50
N LEU A 275 8.82 8.71 -9.46
CA LEU A 275 7.81 9.77 -9.37
C LEU A 275 8.34 11.09 -8.80
N LEU A 276 9.45 11.09 -8.05
CA LEU A 276 10.01 12.30 -7.47
C LEU A 276 10.33 13.39 -8.51
N PRO A 277 11.02 13.13 -9.65
CA PRO A 277 11.32 14.18 -10.64
C PRO A 277 10.06 14.81 -11.26
N PRO A 278 9.08 14.07 -11.79
CA PRO A 278 7.88 14.70 -12.36
C PRO A 278 7.04 15.43 -11.30
N LEU A 279 6.99 14.94 -10.05
CA LEU A 279 6.32 15.65 -8.96
C LEU A 279 7.08 16.92 -8.54
N ALA A 280 8.40 16.93 -8.61
CA ALA A 280 9.20 18.14 -8.38
C ALA A 280 8.90 19.22 -9.44
N VAL A 281 8.79 18.83 -10.71
CA VAL A 281 8.35 19.73 -11.79
C VAL A 281 6.93 20.24 -11.51
N LEU A 282 6.01 19.33 -11.15
CA LEU A 282 4.64 19.67 -10.79
C LEU A 282 4.58 20.66 -9.61
N MET A 283 5.45 20.49 -8.60
CA MET A 283 5.55 21.41 -7.46
C MET A 283 5.90 22.84 -7.91
N VAL A 284 6.83 23.00 -8.85
CA VAL A 284 7.20 24.31 -9.40
C VAL A 284 6.04 24.93 -10.19
N ILE A 285 5.31 24.11 -10.96
CA ILE A 285 4.13 24.56 -11.71
C ILE A 285 3.01 24.98 -10.75
N ALA A 286 2.74 24.17 -9.73
CA ALA A 286 1.67 24.37 -8.75
C ALA A 286 1.95 25.53 -7.77
N ALA A 287 3.20 25.84 -7.50
CA ALA A 287 3.58 26.94 -6.60
C ALA A 287 3.04 28.28 -7.07
N SER A 288 2.62 29.12 -6.13
CA SER A 288 2.16 30.49 -6.46
C SER A 288 3.24 31.28 -7.20
N PRO A 289 2.89 32.21 -8.10
CA PRO A 289 3.85 32.86 -9.00
C PRO A 289 5.09 33.45 -8.31
N GLY A 290 4.95 34.03 -7.13
CA GLY A 290 6.06 34.56 -6.33
C GLY A 290 6.91 33.52 -5.61
N ASN A 291 6.51 32.25 -5.57
CA ASN A 291 7.17 31.19 -4.79
C ASN A 291 7.82 30.09 -5.65
N LYS A 292 7.78 30.17 -6.97
CA LYS A 292 8.35 29.13 -7.87
C LYS A 292 9.85 28.93 -7.65
N ILE A 293 10.62 30.02 -7.61
CA ILE A 293 12.07 29.94 -7.37
C ILE A 293 12.36 29.40 -5.96
N ARG A 294 11.58 29.82 -4.96
CA ARG A 294 11.71 29.31 -3.60
C ARG A 294 11.45 27.79 -3.54
N ALA A 295 10.44 27.28 -4.27
CA ALA A 295 10.17 25.85 -4.35
C ALA A 295 11.39 25.08 -4.89
N VAL A 296 12.01 25.57 -5.97
CA VAL A 296 13.24 24.97 -6.53
C VAL A 296 14.39 24.99 -5.49
N LEU A 297 14.64 26.14 -4.89
CA LEU A 297 15.72 26.29 -3.91
C LEU A 297 15.52 25.44 -2.66
N TYR A 298 14.27 25.30 -2.18
CA TYR A 298 13.98 24.49 -1.00
C TYR A 298 13.99 22.99 -1.30
N MET A 299 13.57 22.57 -2.50
CA MET A 299 13.78 21.21 -2.97
C MET A 299 15.27 20.88 -3.04
N ALA A 300 16.07 21.77 -3.64
CA ALA A 300 17.53 21.60 -3.67
C ALA A 300 18.15 21.58 -2.27
N ALA A 301 17.77 22.52 -1.39
CA ALA A 301 18.27 22.61 -0.04
C ALA A 301 17.95 21.38 0.82
N SER A 302 16.86 20.67 0.56
CA SER A 302 16.50 19.43 1.26
C SER A 302 17.09 18.19 0.60
N THR A 303 17.20 18.12 -0.72
CA THR A 303 17.63 16.91 -1.45
C THR A 303 19.15 16.80 -1.56
N ILE A 304 19.86 17.93 -1.77
CA ILE A 304 21.33 17.94 -1.92
C ILE A 304 22.04 17.34 -0.68
N PRO A 305 21.70 17.72 0.57
CA PRO A 305 22.34 17.08 1.73
C PRO A 305 21.75 15.70 2.05
N ALA A 306 20.48 15.43 1.69
CA ALA A 306 19.84 14.15 1.99
C ALA A 306 20.44 12.98 1.21
N LEU A 307 20.78 13.19 -0.07
CA LEU A 307 21.26 12.13 -0.94
C LEU A 307 22.63 11.54 -0.50
N PRO A 308 23.72 12.33 -0.32
CA PRO A 308 24.99 11.78 0.13
C PRO A 308 24.92 11.23 1.56
N VAL A 309 24.07 11.82 2.43
CA VAL A 309 23.88 11.29 3.77
C VAL A 309 23.16 9.94 3.74
N ALA A 310 22.17 9.75 2.88
CA ALA A 310 21.52 8.44 2.70
C ALA A 310 22.55 7.37 2.24
N PHE A 311 23.46 7.73 1.32
CA PHE A 311 24.54 6.83 0.91
C PHE A 311 25.50 6.49 2.06
N TRP A 312 25.81 7.47 2.90
CA TRP A 312 26.71 7.30 4.05
C TRP A 312 26.08 6.46 5.16
N ILE A 313 24.80 6.66 5.49
CA ILE A 313 24.17 5.98 6.63
C ILE A 313 23.63 4.58 6.27
N ASP A 314 23.41 4.24 5.00
CA ASP A 314 22.94 2.91 4.62
C ASP A 314 23.87 1.78 5.12
N PRO A 315 25.20 1.81 4.96
CA PRO A 315 26.08 0.81 5.55
C PRO A 315 26.14 0.90 7.09
N ILE A 316 25.99 2.10 7.69
CA ILE A 316 25.98 2.26 9.15
C ILE A 316 24.80 1.53 9.78
N PHE A 317 23.61 1.57 9.16
CA PHE A 317 22.43 0.84 9.67
C PHE A 317 22.60 -0.69 9.70
N ARG A 318 23.60 -1.21 8.98
CA ARG A 318 23.95 -2.64 8.93
C ARG A 318 25.17 -3.00 9.75
N SER A 319 25.79 -2.03 10.40
CA SER A 319 26.96 -2.21 11.26
C SER A 319 26.55 -2.52 12.71
N ASP A 320 27.52 -2.85 13.53
CA ASP A 320 27.34 -3.09 14.97
C ASP A 320 26.93 -1.82 15.75
N MET A 321 27.08 -0.64 15.14
CA MET A 321 26.75 0.66 15.75
C MET A 321 25.78 1.50 14.90
N PRO A 322 24.56 1.00 14.64
CA PRO A 322 23.62 1.69 13.76
C PRO A 322 23.17 3.06 14.28
N SER A 323 23.27 3.30 15.60
CA SER A 323 22.96 4.58 16.23
C SER A 323 23.88 5.73 15.80
N MET A 324 25.07 5.45 15.30
CA MET A 324 25.98 6.45 14.75
C MET A 324 25.43 7.18 13.51
N ALA A 325 24.39 6.64 12.86
CA ALA A 325 23.72 7.28 11.74
C ALA A 325 23.07 8.64 12.09
N TRP A 326 22.81 8.92 13.36
CA TRP A 326 22.24 10.22 13.77
C TRP A 326 23.17 11.40 13.52
N LEU A 327 24.48 11.22 13.62
CA LEU A 327 25.44 12.31 13.37
C LEU A 327 25.36 12.82 11.92
N PRO A 328 25.48 11.97 10.88
CA PRO A 328 25.25 12.40 9.50
C PRO A 328 23.87 12.99 9.26
N ILE A 329 22.81 12.46 9.88
CA ILE A 329 21.45 13.01 9.77
C ILE A 329 21.38 14.43 10.30
N ILE A 330 21.97 14.71 11.49
CA ILE A 330 22.04 16.05 12.07
C ILE A 330 22.85 16.99 11.17
N LEU A 331 23.94 16.52 10.58
CA LEU A 331 24.72 17.28 9.61
C LEU A 331 23.92 17.63 8.36
N ALA A 332 23.10 16.69 7.83
CA ALA A 332 22.20 16.95 6.73
C ALA A 332 21.17 18.02 7.06
N ILE A 333 20.55 17.95 8.25
CA ILE A 333 19.60 18.96 8.72
C ILE A 333 20.29 20.33 8.81
N THR A 334 21.46 20.38 9.41
CA THR A 334 22.25 21.63 9.54
C THR A 334 22.60 22.22 8.18
N ALA A 335 23.08 21.40 7.26
CA ALA A 335 23.37 21.81 5.89
C ALA A 335 22.13 22.35 5.16
N ALA A 336 20.99 21.67 5.30
CA ALA A 336 19.74 22.13 4.72
C ALA A 336 19.26 23.48 5.28
N LEU A 337 19.40 23.68 6.59
CA LEU A 337 19.07 24.96 7.22
C LEU A 337 20.00 26.09 6.70
N LEU A 338 21.29 25.83 6.55
CA LEU A 338 22.27 26.79 6.00
C LEU A 338 21.98 27.09 4.52
N LEU A 339 21.67 26.06 3.71
CA LEU A 339 21.26 26.24 2.31
C LEU A 339 19.94 27.00 2.22
N GLY A 340 18.99 26.72 3.12
CA GLY A 340 17.73 27.47 3.21
C GLY A 340 17.95 28.94 3.57
N LEU A 341 18.86 29.24 4.49
CA LEU A 341 19.26 30.62 4.82
C LEU A 341 19.88 31.30 3.60
N ALA A 342 20.80 30.64 2.92
CA ALA A 342 21.41 31.14 1.71
C ALA A 342 20.36 31.40 0.61
N ALA A 343 19.36 30.51 0.47
CA ALA A 343 18.24 30.67 -0.46
C ALA A 343 17.40 31.91 -0.13
N GLU A 344 17.03 32.15 1.13
CA GLU A 344 16.27 33.34 1.51
C GLU A 344 17.11 34.62 1.35
N LEU A 345 18.40 34.59 1.65
CA LEU A 345 19.32 35.73 1.37
C LEU A 345 19.41 35.99 -0.16
N PHE A 346 19.57 34.95 -0.99
CA PHE A 346 19.53 35.06 -2.43
C PHE A 346 18.23 35.70 -2.93
N LEU A 347 17.08 35.26 -2.40
CA LEU A 347 15.77 35.79 -2.78
C LEU A 347 15.58 37.25 -2.37
N SER A 348 16.33 37.77 -1.39
CA SER A 348 16.30 39.16 -0.94
C SER A 348 17.16 40.09 -1.80
N LEU A 349 18.10 39.58 -2.65
CA LEU A 349 18.96 40.38 -3.48
C LEU A 349 18.20 41.11 -4.58
N GLU A 350 18.78 42.21 -5.12
CA GLU A 350 18.31 42.84 -6.34
C GLU A 350 18.45 41.95 -7.58
N ASN A 351 17.60 42.12 -8.58
CA ASN A 351 17.54 41.22 -9.76
C ASN A 351 18.88 41.12 -10.51
N ARG A 352 19.65 42.21 -10.59
CA ARG A 352 20.98 42.23 -11.22
C ARG A 352 21.96 41.33 -10.46
N ARG A 353 22.00 41.45 -9.13
CA ARG A 353 22.85 40.61 -8.24
C ARG A 353 22.38 39.15 -8.26
N LYS A 354 21.07 38.87 -8.25
CA LYS A 354 20.53 37.52 -8.42
C LYS A 354 21.06 36.84 -9.66
N ARG A 355 21.06 37.52 -10.81
CA ARG A 355 21.54 36.97 -12.07
C ARG A 355 23.04 36.63 -12.00
N THR A 356 23.86 37.48 -11.39
CA THR A 356 25.29 37.24 -11.23
C THR A 356 25.58 36.05 -10.33
N VAL A 357 24.92 36.00 -9.16
CA VAL A 357 25.07 34.87 -8.21
C VAL A 357 24.59 33.55 -8.85
N PHE A 358 23.47 33.58 -9.59
CA PHE A 358 22.94 32.40 -10.27
C PHE A 358 23.91 31.87 -11.33
N ILE A 359 24.45 32.76 -12.19
CA ILE A 359 25.41 32.36 -13.23
C ILE A 359 26.66 31.77 -12.60
N PHE A 360 27.20 32.40 -11.54
CA PHE A 360 28.38 31.90 -10.84
C PHE A 360 28.13 30.54 -10.16
N SER A 361 27.01 30.43 -9.44
CA SER A 361 26.65 29.15 -8.79
C SER A 361 26.39 28.02 -9.80
N ALA A 362 25.74 28.35 -10.92
CA ALA A 362 25.52 27.38 -12.01
C ALA A 362 26.85 26.95 -12.65
N ALA A 363 27.77 27.87 -12.88
CA ALA A 363 29.09 27.54 -13.41
C ALA A 363 29.90 26.65 -12.46
N VAL A 364 29.91 26.97 -11.16
CA VAL A 364 30.55 26.13 -10.12
C VAL A 364 29.92 24.74 -10.07
N PHE A 365 28.60 24.65 -10.09
CA PHE A 365 27.89 23.38 -10.10
C PHE A 365 28.22 22.52 -11.34
N ILE A 366 28.24 23.14 -12.52
CA ILE A 366 28.63 22.48 -13.77
C ILE A 366 30.07 21.94 -13.68
N ILE A 367 30.98 22.75 -13.15
CA ILE A 367 32.38 22.33 -12.95
C ILE A 367 32.46 21.13 -12.00
N ILE A 368 31.74 21.16 -10.88
CA ILE A 368 31.70 20.04 -9.93
C ILE A 368 31.17 18.77 -10.61
N VAL A 369 30.06 18.87 -11.36
CA VAL A 369 29.48 17.73 -12.09
C VAL A 369 30.46 17.19 -13.14
N ILE A 370 31.12 18.07 -13.88
CA ILE A 370 32.14 17.68 -14.86
C ILE A 370 33.29 16.95 -14.17
N ILE A 371 33.81 17.47 -13.07
CA ILE A 371 34.86 16.81 -12.27
C ILE A 371 34.41 15.42 -11.82
N PHE A 372 33.20 15.32 -11.27
CA PHE A 372 32.62 14.05 -10.79
C PHE A 372 32.49 13.00 -11.90
N ILE A 373 32.18 13.42 -13.13
CA ILE A 373 32.07 12.53 -14.29
C ILE A 373 33.46 12.20 -14.87
N ILE A 374 34.38 13.16 -14.91
CA ILE A 374 35.70 12.96 -15.50
C ILE A 374 36.57 12.04 -14.63
N ILE A 375 36.52 12.14 -13.29
CA ILE A 375 37.35 11.32 -12.39
C ILE A 375 37.22 9.81 -12.72
N PRO A 376 36.03 9.20 -12.77
CA PRO A 376 35.92 7.79 -13.14
C PRO A 376 36.41 7.44 -14.56
N LEU A 377 36.39 8.41 -15.49
CA LEU A 377 36.83 8.19 -16.87
C LEU A 377 38.35 8.10 -17.01
N VAL A 378 39.10 8.83 -16.16
CA VAL A 378 40.54 8.96 -16.28
C VAL A 378 41.33 8.15 -15.23
N THR A 379 40.69 7.75 -14.13
CA THR A 379 41.35 6.93 -13.09
C THR A 379 41.18 5.45 -13.39
N PRO A 380 42.21 4.62 -13.09
CA PRO A 380 42.07 3.15 -13.13
C PRO A 380 40.96 2.68 -12.18
N ILE A 381 40.41 1.51 -12.45
CA ILE A 381 39.49 0.83 -11.56
C ILE A 381 40.31 0.18 -10.46
N SER A 382 40.04 0.45 -9.19
CA SER A 382 40.69 -0.17 -8.05
C SER A 382 39.66 -0.85 -7.14
N LEU A 383 39.89 -2.11 -6.82
CA LEU A 383 39.15 -2.94 -5.87
C LEU A 383 40.15 -3.41 -4.79
N GLU A 384 40.07 -2.84 -3.59
CA GLU A 384 40.99 -3.09 -2.48
C GLU A 384 40.21 -3.63 -1.27
N THR A 385 40.72 -4.73 -0.71
CA THR A 385 40.23 -5.32 0.54
C THR A 385 41.29 -5.20 1.61
N LYS A 386 40.95 -4.70 2.80
CA LYS A 386 41.95 -4.48 3.86
C LYS A 386 42.29 -5.77 4.60
N PRO A 387 43.56 -5.91 5.06
CA PRO A 387 43.92 -7.03 5.91
C PRO A 387 43.08 -7.08 7.19
N GLY A 388 42.62 -8.28 7.58
CA GLY A 388 41.83 -8.48 8.79
C GLY A 388 40.34 -8.18 8.66
N GLU A 389 39.86 -7.70 7.52
CA GLU A 389 38.43 -7.64 7.24
C GLU A 389 37.90 -9.05 6.91
N PRO A 390 36.61 -9.37 7.25
CA PRO A 390 36.00 -10.62 6.80
C PRO A 390 35.97 -10.64 5.26
N GLU A 391 35.94 -11.82 4.65
CA GLU A 391 35.78 -11.97 3.21
C GLU A 391 34.55 -11.14 2.72
N GLN A 392 34.80 -10.03 2.10
CA GLN A 392 33.79 -9.16 1.51
C GLN A 392 34.01 -9.10 -0.01
N LEU A 393 32.98 -9.49 -0.74
CA LEU A 393 33.00 -9.32 -2.19
C LEU A 393 32.93 -7.83 -2.54
N GLN A 394 34.02 -7.29 -3.08
CA GLN A 394 34.00 -5.98 -3.74
C GLN A 394 33.80 -6.21 -5.24
N SER A 395 32.73 -5.69 -5.80
CA SER A 395 32.46 -5.85 -7.21
C SER A 395 32.03 -4.54 -7.88
N LEU A 396 32.36 -4.42 -9.15
CA LEU A 396 31.87 -3.37 -10.03
C LEU A 396 31.22 -4.01 -11.24
N MET A 397 30.05 -3.48 -11.59
CA MET A 397 29.25 -4.03 -12.69
C MET A 397 28.95 -2.97 -13.74
N GLN A 398 28.97 -3.36 -14.99
CA GLN A 398 28.48 -2.55 -16.10
C GLN A 398 27.61 -3.39 -17.03
N VAL A 399 26.43 -2.86 -17.36
CA VAL A 399 25.55 -3.42 -18.39
C VAL A 399 25.87 -2.74 -19.72
N VAL A 400 25.99 -3.54 -20.78
CA VAL A 400 26.16 -3.09 -22.15
C VAL A 400 24.90 -3.44 -22.92
N ASP A 401 24.22 -2.41 -23.41
CA ASP A 401 23.01 -2.54 -24.23
C ASP A 401 23.33 -2.75 -25.70
N ASN A 402 22.32 -3.12 -26.49
CA ASN A 402 22.41 -3.30 -27.95
C ASN A 402 23.43 -4.38 -28.38
N ILE A 403 23.49 -5.46 -27.67
CA ILE A 403 24.28 -6.63 -28.00
C ILE A 403 23.58 -7.40 -29.14
N LYS A 404 24.35 -7.85 -30.16
CA LYS A 404 23.81 -8.68 -31.23
C LYS A 404 23.59 -10.10 -30.69
N PRO A 405 22.41 -10.71 -30.88
CA PRO A 405 22.23 -12.14 -30.70
C PRO A 405 23.20 -12.94 -31.58
N GLU A 406 23.65 -14.08 -31.07
CA GLU A 406 24.65 -14.96 -31.77
C GLU A 406 25.91 -14.20 -32.20
N GLY A 407 26.27 -13.15 -31.46
CA GLY A 407 27.42 -12.30 -31.70
C GLY A 407 28.71 -12.83 -31.06
N HIS A 408 29.85 -12.64 -31.74
CA HIS A 408 31.17 -12.92 -31.20
C HIS A 408 31.80 -11.62 -30.65
N TYR A 409 32.19 -11.66 -29.38
CA TYR A 409 32.80 -10.53 -28.67
C TYR A 409 34.11 -10.98 -28.04
N LYS A 410 35.04 -10.02 -27.89
CA LYS A 410 36.27 -10.23 -27.09
C LYS A 410 36.30 -9.22 -25.94
N LEU A 411 36.36 -9.75 -24.73
CA LEU A 411 36.56 -8.93 -23.52
C LEU A 411 38.05 -8.87 -23.23
N VAL A 412 38.64 -7.68 -23.28
CA VAL A 412 40.06 -7.43 -23.02
C VAL A 412 40.22 -6.60 -21.79
N LEU A 413 41.01 -7.07 -20.82
CA LEU A 413 41.32 -6.41 -19.57
C LEU A 413 42.84 -6.23 -19.39
N ASP A 414 43.24 -5.01 -18.98
CA ASP A 414 44.60 -4.78 -18.43
C ASP A 414 44.51 -4.78 -16.92
N VAL A 415 44.96 -5.86 -16.31
CA VAL A 415 44.83 -6.09 -14.86
C VAL A 415 46.17 -6.16 -14.17
N LYS A 416 46.24 -5.62 -12.93
CA LYS A 416 47.32 -5.79 -12.00
C LYS A 416 46.73 -6.20 -10.65
N ALA A 417 47.09 -7.38 -10.15
CA ALA A 417 46.57 -7.93 -8.93
C ALA A 417 47.74 -8.17 -7.94
N GLU A 418 47.67 -7.52 -6.79
CA GLU A 418 48.73 -7.53 -5.75
C GLU A 418 48.16 -8.11 -4.46
N MET A 419 48.97 -8.89 -3.75
CA MET A 419 48.62 -9.44 -2.45
C MET A 419 49.62 -8.90 -1.40
N ASP A 420 49.10 -8.46 -0.27
CA ASP A 420 49.94 -8.05 0.87
C ASP A 420 50.44 -9.29 1.61
N LEU A 421 51.71 -9.55 1.44
CA LEU A 421 52.38 -10.73 2.00
C LEU A 421 52.57 -10.69 3.55
N THR A 422 52.05 -9.66 4.21
CA THR A 422 52.17 -9.51 5.68
C THR A 422 51.12 -10.31 6.47
N THR A 423 50.19 -10.98 5.83
CA THR A 423 49.17 -11.81 6.47
C THR A 423 49.49 -13.29 6.36
N ASP A 424 49.57 -14.00 7.51
CA ASP A 424 49.77 -15.45 7.66
C ASP A 424 48.54 -16.28 7.15
N THR A 425 47.88 -15.86 6.13
CA THR A 425 46.74 -16.57 5.53
C THR A 425 47.21 -17.47 4.38
N GLU A 426 46.72 -18.69 4.32
CA GLU A 426 46.89 -19.60 3.16
C GLU A 426 46.63 -18.84 1.86
N SER A 427 47.45 -19.09 0.83
CA SER A 427 47.26 -18.44 -0.48
C SER A 427 45.85 -18.69 -0.99
N PRO A 428 45.12 -17.64 -1.29
CA PRO A 428 43.73 -17.78 -1.77
C PRO A 428 43.71 -18.52 -3.12
N ASP A 429 42.64 -19.28 -3.35
CA ASP A 429 42.42 -19.99 -4.64
C ASP A 429 42.43 -19.02 -5.84
N PHE A 430 41.99 -17.77 -5.61
CA PHE A 430 42.07 -16.68 -6.60
C PHE A 430 42.00 -15.32 -5.91
N ILE A 431 42.49 -14.27 -6.54
CA ILE A 431 42.49 -12.90 -6.01
C ILE A 431 41.39 -12.05 -6.68
N TRP A 432 41.24 -12.19 -7.98
CA TRP A 432 40.28 -11.41 -8.73
C TRP A 432 39.42 -12.30 -9.66
N GLY A 433 38.28 -11.78 -10.08
CA GLY A 433 37.47 -12.47 -11.04
C GLY A 433 36.75 -11.53 -12.01
N VAL A 434 36.39 -12.08 -13.15
CA VAL A 434 35.53 -11.45 -14.13
C VAL A 434 34.41 -12.41 -14.51
N LYS A 435 33.19 -11.88 -14.53
CA LYS A 435 32.01 -12.61 -14.92
C LYS A 435 31.25 -11.87 -16.01
N ALA A 436 30.86 -12.57 -17.06
CA ALA A 436 29.99 -12.04 -18.10
C ALA A 436 28.70 -12.86 -18.18
N LEU A 437 27.57 -12.19 -18.13
CA LEU A 437 26.23 -12.78 -18.24
C LEU A 437 25.55 -12.22 -19.47
N GLY A 438 25.06 -13.08 -20.34
CA GLY A 438 24.09 -12.72 -21.38
C GLY A 438 22.69 -12.58 -20.78
N GLU A 439 22.06 -11.45 -20.96
CA GLU A 439 20.71 -11.19 -20.47
C GLU A 439 19.69 -11.43 -21.59
N ILE A 440 18.70 -12.25 -21.28
CA ILE A 440 17.63 -12.68 -22.17
C ILE A 440 16.32 -12.02 -21.71
N PRO A 441 15.42 -11.59 -22.62
CA PRO A 441 14.09 -11.12 -22.27
C PRO A 441 13.33 -12.12 -21.39
N GLY A 442 12.68 -11.67 -20.35
CA GLY A 442 11.99 -12.52 -19.38
C GLY A 442 12.88 -13.06 -18.26
N TYR A 443 14.00 -12.38 -17.94
CA TYR A 443 14.82 -12.55 -16.71
C TYR A 443 15.66 -13.82 -16.62
N ARG A 444 15.99 -14.37 -17.72
CA ARG A 444 17.00 -15.42 -17.78
C ARG A 444 18.35 -14.78 -18.07
N SER A 445 19.35 -15.12 -17.28
CA SER A 445 20.74 -14.82 -17.61
C SER A 445 21.47 -16.13 -17.89
N VAL A 446 22.22 -16.15 -18.96
CA VAL A 446 23.11 -17.25 -19.28
C VAL A 446 24.53 -16.82 -18.96
N LYS A 447 25.22 -17.64 -18.18
CA LYS A 447 26.64 -17.41 -17.87
C LYS A 447 27.47 -17.66 -19.14
N LEU A 448 28.13 -16.61 -19.66
CA LEU A 448 28.99 -16.68 -20.83
C LEU A 448 30.46 -16.85 -20.43
N LEU A 449 30.85 -16.20 -19.33
CA LEU A 449 32.21 -16.25 -18.78
C LEU A 449 32.15 -16.20 -17.26
N GLU A 450 33.03 -16.98 -16.65
CA GLU A 450 33.46 -16.81 -15.26
C GLU A 450 34.93 -17.20 -15.15
N HIS A 451 35.77 -16.23 -14.85
CA HIS A 451 37.22 -16.43 -14.76
C HIS A 451 37.74 -15.95 -13.42
N HIS A 452 38.65 -16.70 -12.85
CA HIS A 452 39.33 -16.42 -11.58
C HIS A 452 40.82 -16.29 -11.85
N GLY A 453 41.43 -15.16 -11.45
CA GLY A 453 42.82 -14.86 -11.63
C GLY A 453 43.61 -14.77 -10.33
N GLN A 454 44.88 -15.09 -10.40
CA GLN A 454 45.87 -15.01 -9.31
C GLN A 454 46.57 -13.63 -9.27
N SER A 455 47.54 -13.47 -8.38
CA SER A 455 48.43 -12.31 -8.39
C SER A 455 49.24 -12.21 -9.68
N THR A 456 49.48 -10.97 -10.12
CA THR A 456 50.25 -10.70 -11.35
C THR A 456 51.61 -10.13 -11.03
N SER A 457 52.62 -10.43 -11.85
CA SER A 457 53.96 -9.85 -11.69
C SER A 457 54.06 -8.38 -12.10
N GLY A 458 53.04 -7.85 -12.70
CA GLY A 458 52.88 -6.50 -13.20
C GLY A 458 51.58 -6.33 -13.92
N TRP A 459 51.54 -5.43 -14.91
CA TRP A 459 50.36 -5.28 -15.78
C TRP A 459 50.30 -6.44 -16.77
N GLU A 460 49.17 -7.15 -16.76
CA GLU A 460 48.90 -8.24 -17.68
C GLU A 460 47.62 -7.95 -18.47
N THR A 461 47.67 -8.21 -19.78
CA THR A 461 46.54 -8.12 -20.66
C THR A 461 45.91 -9.48 -20.82
N VAL A 462 44.67 -9.63 -20.36
CA VAL A 462 43.91 -10.90 -20.43
C VAL A 462 42.78 -10.71 -21.42
N THR A 463 42.56 -11.70 -22.30
CA THR A 463 41.52 -11.65 -23.32
C THR A 463 40.60 -12.87 -23.21
N PHE A 464 39.30 -12.63 -23.27
CA PHE A 464 38.28 -13.68 -23.24
C PHE A 464 37.38 -13.57 -24.48
N ASP A 465 37.12 -14.69 -25.10
CA ASP A 465 36.13 -14.79 -26.18
C ASP A 465 34.75 -15.04 -25.56
N LEU A 466 33.75 -14.30 -26.00
CA LEU A 466 32.38 -14.38 -25.56
C LEU A 466 31.46 -14.63 -26.77
N GLU A 467 30.60 -15.63 -26.66
CA GLU A 467 29.57 -15.91 -27.65
C GLU A 467 28.19 -15.72 -27.04
N THR A 468 27.39 -14.87 -27.63
CA THR A 468 26.04 -14.59 -27.16
C THR A 468 25.04 -15.57 -27.76
N GLY A 469 24.04 -15.97 -26.96
CA GLY A 469 22.95 -16.84 -27.42
C GLY A 469 21.95 -16.09 -28.34
N PRO A 470 21.02 -16.83 -28.98
CA PRO A 470 20.06 -16.28 -29.95
C PRO A 470 19.06 -15.28 -29.35
N GLU A 471 18.87 -15.29 -28.03
CA GLU A 471 17.94 -14.40 -27.32
C GLU A 471 18.66 -13.36 -26.48
N THR A 472 20.00 -13.24 -26.57
CA THR A 472 20.77 -12.29 -25.76
C THR A 472 20.64 -10.87 -26.29
N GLU A 473 20.08 -9.98 -25.47
CA GLU A 473 19.90 -8.55 -25.83
C GLU A 473 20.96 -7.65 -25.18
N ARG A 474 21.55 -8.09 -24.06
CA ARG A 474 22.49 -7.30 -23.24
C ARG A 474 23.60 -8.18 -22.69
N LEU A 475 24.72 -7.55 -22.37
CA LEU A 475 25.80 -8.16 -21.61
C LEU A 475 25.98 -7.44 -20.29
N SER A 476 26.08 -8.21 -19.21
CA SER A 476 26.45 -7.70 -17.90
C SER A 476 27.85 -8.19 -17.56
N ILE A 477 28.76 -7.26 -17.36
CA ILE A 477 30.16 -7.54 -17.04
C ILE A 477 30.42 -7.09 -15.61
N GLU A 478 30.86 -8.01 -14.78
CA GLU A 478 31.20 -7.83 -13.38
C GLU A 478 32.68 -8.12 -13.16
N LEU A 479 33.36 -7.17 -12.50
CA LEU A 479 34.73 -7.33 -12.02
C LEU A 479 34.67 -7.41 -10.50
N TYR A 480 35.34 -8.35 -9.88
CA TYR A 480 35.30 -8.51 -8.44
C TYR A 480 36.64 -8.91 -7.80
N ASN A 481 36.79 -8.50 -6.53
CA ASN A 481 37.82 -8.92 -5.61
C ASN A 481 37.14 -9.43 -4.33
N ARG A 482 37.64 -10.52 -3.74
CA ARG A 482 36.97 -11.17 -2.62
C ARG A 482 37.87 -11.30 -1.37
N TYR A 483 39.18 -11.45 -1.55
CA TYR A 483 40.03 -11.84 -0.44
C TYR A 483 40.64 -10.64 0.32
N PRO A 484 40.70 -10.70 1.68
CA PRO A 484 41.32 -9.69 2.50
C PRO A 484 42.80 -9.48 2.19
N GLY A 485 43.29 -8.25 2.26
CA GLY A 485 44.68 -7.91 2.02
C GLY A 485 45.12 -7.99 0.56
N THR A 486 44.17 -7.94 -0.39
CA THR A 486 44.47 -7.94 -1.82
C THR A 486 44.01 -6.67 -2.50
N ALA A 487 44.74 -6.23 -3.52
CA ALA A 487 44.41 -5.07 -4.34
C ALA A 487 44.40 -5.44 -5.83
N VAL A 488 43.30 -5.15 -6.47
CA VAL A 488 43.14 -5.39 -7.92
C VAL A 488 42.92 -4.06 -8.63
N THR A 489 43.84 -3.72 -9.53
CA THR A 489 43.73 -2.51 -10.34
C THR A 489 43.55 -2.89 -11.80
N VAL A 490 42.52 -2.30 -12.45
CA VAL A 490 42.24 -2.52 -13.87
C VAL A 490 42.37 -1.19 -14.60
N ARG A 491 43.31 -1.09 -15.54
CA ARG A 491 43.59 0.14 -16.32
C ARG A 491 42.61 0.33 -17.45
N SER A 492 42.25 -0.74 -18.13
CA SER A 492 41.30 -0.68 -19.24
C SER A 492 40.45 -1.95 -19.28
N VAL A 493 39.18 -1.78 -19.65
CA VAL A 493 38.28 -2.86 -19.99
C VAL A 493 37.67 -2.52 -21.35
N GLN A 494 37.84 -3.40 -22.34
CA GLN A 494 37.33 -3.20 -23.69
C GLN A 494 36.49 -4.39 -24.12
N LEU A 495 35.33 -4.10 -24.68
CA LEU A 495 34.50 -5.09 -25.35
C LEU A 495 34.61 -4.84 -26.87
N LEU A 496 35.32 -5.74 -27.53
CA LEU A 496 35.56 -5.68 -28.97
C LEU A 496 34.53 -6.54 -29.69
N SER A 497 34.01 -6.03 -30.79
CA SER A 497 33.18 -6.78 -31.74
C SER A 497 33.66 -6.50 -33.17
N PRO A 498 33.26 -7.28 -34.17
CA PRO A 498 33.64 -7.03 -35.58
C PRO A 498 33.27 -5.61 -36.07
N ASP A 499 32.24 -4.98 -35.46
CA ASP A 499 31.69 -3.71 -35.89
C ASP A 499 32.01 -2.53 -34.94
N SER A 500 32.47 -2.81 -33.71
CA SER A 500 32.68 -1.77 -32.71
C SER A 500 33.72 -2.14 -31.67
N ASP A 501 34.37 -1.11 -31.13
CA ASP A 501 35.28 -1.18 -29.99
C ASP A 501 34.69 -0.29 -28.87
N THR A 502 34.23 -0.93 -27.80
CA THR A 502 33.56 -0.22 -26.68
C THR A 502 34.41 -0.31 -25.43
N ARG A 503 34.89 0.85 -24.96
CA ARG A 503 35.58 0.94 -23.68
C ARG A 503 34.58 1.04 -22.52
N LEU A 504 34.75 0.18 -21.51
CA LEU A 504 33.90 0.11 -20.33
C LEU A 504 34.54 0.88 -19.18
N HIS A 505 33.84 1.84 -18.63
CA HIS A 505 34.39 2.74 -17.59
C HIS A 505 33.80 2.49 -16.20
N PHE A 506 32.75 1.71 -16.08
CA PHE A 506 32.04 1.41 -14.80
C PHE A 506 31.65 2.66 -14.02
N ILE A 507 31.32 3.76 -14.71
CA ILE A 507 31.10 5.10 -14.12
C ILE A 507 30.09 5.05 -12.98
N TRP A 508 28.94 4.46 -13.24
CA TRP A 508 27.85 4.50 -12.25
C TRP A 508 28.10 3.58 -11.06
N SER A 509 28.68 2.39 -11.25
CA SER A 509 29.04 1.49 -10.14
C SER A 509 30.21 2.02 -9.31
N ARG A 510 31.02 2.94 -9.86
CA ARG A 510 32.09 3.65 -9.12
C ARG A 510 31.59 4.87 -8.36
N LEU A 511 30.51 5.51 -8.83
CA LEU A 511 29.94 6.72 -8.23
C LEU A 511 28.86 6.44 -7.20
N LEU A 512 28.18 5.31 -7.33
CA LEU A 512 27.07 4.93 -6.46
C LEU A 512 27.49 3.75 -5.58
N PRO A 513 27.08 3.73 -4.30
CA PRO A 513 27.20 2.51 -3.51
C PRO A 513 26.46 1.34 -4.17
N ASP A 514 26.97 0.12 -4.06
CA ASP A 514 26.51 -1.07 -4.79
C ASP A 514 24.98 -1.25 -4.73
N ARG A 515 24.38 -1.12 -3.56
CA ARG A 515 22.93 -1.27 -3.38
C ARG A 515 22.11 -0.24 -4.15
N PHE A 516 22.61 1.00 -4.24
CA PHE A 516 21.94 2.05 -5.03
C PHE A 516 22.14 1.79 -6.53
N TYR A 517 23.33 1.38 -6.92
CA TYR A 517 23.63 0.98 -8.29
C TYR A 517 22.70 -0.17 -8.72
N ASP A 518 22.66 -1.26 -7.96
CA ASP A 518 21.82 -2.40 -8.23
C ASP A 518 20.33 -2.00 -8.30
N ARG A 519 19.90 -1.13 -7.39
CA ARG A 519 18.50 -0.72 -7.37
C ARG A 519 18.09 0.13 -8.57
N ILE A 520 19.01 0.90 -9.14
CA ILE A 520 18.77 1.76 -10.30
C ILE A 520 18.97 0.98 -11.61
N PHE A 521 20.05 0.22 -11.73
CA PHE A 521 20.47 -0.38 -13.01
C PHE A 521 20.04 -1.86 -13.18
N SER A 522 19.66 -2.57 -12.12
CA SER A 522 19.02 -3.89 -12.24
C SER A 522 17.52 -3.80 -12.57
N PHE A 523 17.06 -2.67 -13.07
CA PHE A 523 15.63 -2.45 -13.38
C PHE A 523 15.12 -3.47 -14.41
N SER A 524 15.94 -3.84 -15.39
CA SER A 524 15.64 -4.86 -16.38
C SER A 524 15.74 -6.30 -15.84
N ARG A 525 16.31 -6.52 -14.67
CA ARG A 525 16.48 -7.81 -13.99
C ARG A 525 15.50 -8.03 -12.84
N ASP A 526 14.64 -7.06 -12.56
CA ASP A 526 13.76 -7.14 -11.40
C ASP A 526 12.49 -7.95 -11.71
N ARG A 527 12.52 -9.22 -11.34
CA ARG A 527 11.34 -10.10 -11.34
C ARG A 527 10.09 -9.43 -10.75
N ASN A 528 10.23 -8.44 -9.85
CA ASN A 528 9.11 -7.75 -9.26
C ASN A 528 8.43 -6.76 -10.22
N MET A 529 9.15 -6.22 -11.22
CA MET A 529 8.53 -5.33 -12.22
C MET A 529 7.70 -6.15 -13.22
N ASP A 530 8.25 -7.24 -13.74
CA ASP A 530 7.51 -8.14 -14.64
C ASP A 530 6.31 -8.73 -13.93
N ARG A 531 6.49 -9.17 -12.68
CA ARG A 531 5.39 -9.67 -11.88
C ARG A 531 4.26 -8.64 -11.73
N ARG A 532 4.57 -7.33 -11.68
CA ARG A 532 3.51 -6.31 -11.67
C ARG A 532 2.76 -6.24 -13.00
N PHE A 533 3.44 -6.37 -14.13
CA PHE A 533 2.77 -6.42 -15.43
C PHE A 533 1.92 -7.69 -15.58
N GLU A 534 2.40 -8.84 -15.08
CA GLU A 534 1.60 -10.06 -15.01
C GLU A 534 0.36 -9.85 -14.12
N LEU A 535 0.52 -9.30 -12.92
CA LEU A 535 -0.59 -8.93 -12.02
C LEU A 535 -1.61 -8.01 -12.70
N PHE A 536 -1.16 -7.01 -13.47
CA PHE A 536 -2.06 -6.11 -14.18
C PHE A 536 -2.77 -6.81 -15.34
N ALA A 537 -2.10 -7.69 -16.06
CA ALA A 537 -2.71 -8.48 -17.12
C ALA A 537 -3.79 -9.41 -16.56
N ASP A 538 -3.51 -10.13 -15.47
CA ASP A 538 -4.46 -11.00 -14.80
C ASP A 538 -5.63 -10.21 -14.19
N ALA A 539 -5.37 -9.04 -13.59
CA ALA A 539 -6.40 -8.13 -13.12
C ALA A 539 -7.35 -7.69 -14.24
N ILE A 540 -6.83 -7.44 -15.44
CA ILE A 540 -7.65 -7.10 -16.61
C ILE A 540 -8.51 -8.29 -17.05
N LYS A 541 -8.02 -9.55 -16.94
CA LYS A 541 -8.85 -10.75 -17.19
C LYS A 541 -10.04 -10.79 -16.22
N VAL A 542 -9.80 -10.60 -14.92
CA VAL A 542 -10.86 -10.54 -13.90
C VAL A 542 -11.86 -9.42 -14.19
N ILE A 543 -11.38 -8.21 -14.55
CA ILE A 543 -12.24 -7.07 -14.90
C ILE A 543 -13.13 -7.37 -16.10
N LYS A 544 -12.63 -8.09 -17.11
CA LYS A 544 -13.43 -8.46 -18.29
C LYS A 544 -14.61 -9.36 -17.93
N ASP A 545 -14.43 -10.26 -16.94
CA ASP A 545 -15.48 -11.16 -16.51
C ASP A 545 -16.47 -10.48 -15.55
N TYR A 546 -16.01 -9.51 -14.73
CA TYR A 546 -16.83 -8.83 -13.72
C TYR A 546 -16.80 -7.29 -13.86
N PRO A 547 -17.14 -6.70 -15.01
CA PRO A 547 -16.87 -5.28 -15.30
C PRO A 547 -17.78 -4.31 -14.54
N LEU A 548 -19.04 -4.68 -14.23
CA LEU A 548 -20.07 -3.72 -13.82
C LEU A 548 -20.11 -3.45 -12.33
N PHE A 549 -20.16 -4.52 -11.53
CA PHE A 549 -20.40 -4.42 -10.08
C PHE A 549 -19.20 -4.88 -9.26
N GLY A 550 -18.20 -5.50 -9.91
CA GLY A 550 -17.04 -6.07 -9.25
C GLY A 550 -17.38 -7.33 -8.43
N LEU A 551 -16.42 -7.72 -7.59
CA LEU A 551 -16.46 -8.95 -6.77
C LEU A 551 -16.54 -8.67 -5.27
N GLY A 552 -16.70 -7.41 -4.87
CA GLY A 552 -16.59 -6.98 -3.47
C GLY A 552 -15.15 -6.77 -3.02
N GLY A 553 -14.99 -6.13 -1.86
CA GLY A 553 -13.69 -6.01 -1.21
C GLY A 553 -13.06 -7.37 -0.98
N GLY A 554 -11.74 -7.49 -1.19
CA GLY A 554 -11.02 -8.76 -1.16
C GLY A 554 -11.28 -9.68 -2.37
N GLY A 555 -12.07 -9.24 -3.36
CA GLY A 555 -12.42 -10.04 -4.53
C GLY A 555 -11.21 -10.51 -5.33
N TRP A 556 -10.19 -9.66 -5.51
CA TRP A 556 -8.92 -10.08 -6.12
C TRP A 556 -8.28 -11.25 -5.37
N ALA A 557 -8.07 -11.11 -4.05
CA ALA A 557 -7.43 -12.15 -3.23
C ALA A 557 -8.17 -13.49 -3.29
N ALA A 558 -9.49 -13.46 -3.49
CA ALA A 558 -10.32 -14.66 -3.62
C ALA A 558 -10.08 -15.39 -4.95
N VAL A 559 -10.03 -14.66 -6.10
CA VAL A 559 -10.11 -15.29 -7.42
C VAL A 559 -8.79 -15.33 -8.19
N TYR A 560 -7.76 -14.54 -7.86
CA TYR A 560 -6.58 -14.33 -8.71
C TYR A 560 -5.87 -15.62 -9.13
N LYS A 561 -5.86 -16.66 -8.26
CA LYS A 561 -5.18 -17.93 -8.55
C LYS A 561 -5.77 -18.68 -9.75
N SER A 562 -7.06 -18.48 -10.06
CA SER A 562 -7.71 -19.05 -11.25
C SER A 562 -7.47 -18.26 -12.54
N TYR A 563 -6.85 -17.08 -12.46
CA TYR A 563 -6.58 -16.21 -13.61
C TYR A 563 -5.08 -16.10 -13.95
N GLN A 564 -4.22 -16.74 -13.16
CA GLN A 564 -2.78 -16.70 -13.34
C GLN A 564 -2.34 -17.49 -14.58
N ASP A 565 -1.34 -16.97 -15.30
CA ASP A 565 -0.62 -17.73 -16.31
C ASP A 565 0.59 -18.48 -15.71
N GLN A 566 1.09 -18.03 -14.55
CA GLN A 566 2.18 -18.65 -13.79
C GLN A 566 1.92 -18.50 -12.29
N ALA A 567 2.38 -19.45 -11.48
CA ALA A 567 2.20 -19.42 -10.03
C ALA A 567 2.90 -18.23 -9.36
N TYR A 568 2.15 -17.42 -8.63
CA TYR A 568 2.63 -16.38 -7.72
C TYR A 568 1.63 -16.14 -6.59
N ASP A 569 2.10 -15.61 -5.46
CA ASP A 569 1.24 -15.20 -4.36
C ASP A 569 1.20 -13.68 -4.24
N SER A 570 -0.01 -13.08 -4.34
CA SER A 570 -0.24 -11.67 -4.10
C SER A 570 -1.68 -11.40 -3.67
N ARG A 571 -1.85 -10.82 -2.48
CA ARG A 571 -3.17 -10.45 -1.97
C ARG A 571 -3.72 -9.15 -2.61
N GLU A 572 -2.87 -8.39 -3.33
CA GLU A 572 -3.19 -7.08 -3.88
C GLU A 572 -2.72 -6.98 -5.33
N VAL A 573 -3.42 -6.22 -6.15
CA VAL A 573 -3.09 -6.04 -7.59
C VAL A 573 -1.80 -5.21 -7.80
N HIS A 574 -1.29 -4.49 -6.79
CA HIS A 574 -0.23 -3.49 -6.92
C HIS A 574 -0.56 -2.31 -7.86
N ASN A 575 -1.86 -2.08 -8.07
CA ASN A 575 -2.42 -0.91 -8.74
C ASN A 575 -3.80 -0.66 -8.13
N HIS A 576 -3.91 0.39 -7.31
CA HIS A 576 -5.14 0.63 -6.56
C HIS A 576 -6.33 1.02 -7.45
N TYR A 577 -6.09 1.55 -8.65
CA TYR A 577 -7.17 1.84 -9.61
C TYR A 577 -7.79 0.56 -10.15
N LEU A 578 -6.98 -0.43 -10.53
CA LEU A 578 -7.46 -1.76 -10.94
C LEU A 578 -8.12 -2.50 -9.78
N GLN A 579 -7.55 -2.38 -8.57
CA GLN A 579 -8.13 -2.95 -7.35
C GLN A 579 -9.56 -2.46 -7.13
N VAL A 580 -9.80 -1.15 -7.17
CA VAL A 580 -11.15 -0.56 -7.02
C VAL A 580 -12.10 -1.03 -8.12
N TRP A 581 -11.61 -1.22 -9.35
CA TRP A 581 -12.46 -1.74 -10.44
C TRP A 581 -12.89 -3.18 -10.17
N ILE A 582 -11.97 -4.05 -9.75
CA ILE A 582 -12.29 -5.43 -9.38
C ILE A 582 -13.27 -5.50 -8.20
N GLU A 583 -13.10 -4.61 -7.21
CA GLU A 583 -13.92 -4.65 -5.99
C GLU A 583 -15.28 -4.00 -6.15
N ALA A 584 -15.36 -2.84 -6.79
CA ALA A 584 -16.55 -1.99 -6.84
C ALA A 584 -17.09 -1.75 -8.26
N GLY A 585 -16.52 -2.42 -9.27
CA GLY A 585 -16.93 -2.33 -10.66
C GLY A 585 -16.64 -0.98 -11.31
N ILE A 586 -17.16 -0.80 -12.54
CA ILE A 586 -16.89 0.40 -13.35
C ILE A 586 -17.36 1.70 -12.68
N ILE A 587 -18.48 1.67 -11.94
CA ILE A 587 -19.00 2.86 -11.25
C ILE A 587 -18.05 3.28 -10.14
N GLY A 588 -17.56 2.31 -9.34
CA GLY A 588 -16.56 2.54 -8.31
C GLY A 588 -15.23 3.08 -8.87
N PHE A 589 -14.75 2.48 -9.97
CA PHE A 589 -13.57 2.95 -10.68
C PHE A 589 -13.71 4.40 -11.18
N LEU A 590 -14.81 4.71 -11.87
CA LEU A 590 -15.05 6.06 -12.38
C LEU A 590 -15.23 7.07 -11.24
N ALA A 591 -15.87 6.69 -10.14
CA ALA A 591 -15.97 7.51 -8.94
C ALA A 591 -14.60 7.77 -8.32
N PHE A 592 -13.76 6.75 -8.21
CA PHE A 592 -12.40 6.89 -7.69
C PHE A 592 -11.52 7.77 -8.57
N VAL A 593 -11.51 7.57 -9.89
CA VAL A 593 -10.84 8.48 -10.84
C VAL A 593 -11.44 9.89 -10.75
N GLY A 594 -12.75 9.99 -10.60
CA GLY A 594 -13.47 11.24 -10.43
C GLY A 594 -13.03 12.08 -9.22
N ILE A 595 -12.56 11.43 -8.13
CA ILE A 595 -11.98 12.13 -6.97
C ILE A 595 -10.75 12.93 -7.40
N TRP A 596 -9.83 12.31 -8.12
CA TRP A 596 -8.59 12.96 -8.59
C TRP A 596 -8.87 14.05 -9.61
N VAL A 597 -9.73 13.77 -10.57
CA VAL A 597 -10.12 14.71 -11.62
C VAL A 597 -10.83 15.92 -11.02
N SER A 598 -11.84 15.72 -10.18
CA SER A 598 -12.61 16.82 -9.58
C SER A 598 -11.74 17.71 -8.69
N PHE A 599 -10.83 17.09 -7.91
CA PHE A 599 -9.90 17.83 -7.06
C PHE A 599 -8.88 18.63 -7.86
N THR A 600 -8.32 18.03 -8.91
CA THR A 600 -7.40 18.72 -9.84
C THR A 600 -8.09 19.86 -10.56
N LEU A 601 -9.30 19.67 -11.07
CA LEU A 601 -10.07 20.71 -11.73
C LEU A 601 -10.42 21.86 -10.77
N ALA A 602 -10.71 21.58 -9.50
CA ALA A 602 -10.92 22.61 -8.49
C ALA A 602 -9.65 23.45 -8.28
N PHE A 603 -8.49 22.79 -8.14
CA PHE A 603 -7.19 23.46 -8.04
C PHE A 603 -6.90 24.36 -9.27
N LEU A 604 -7.02 23.80 -10.48
CA LEU A 604 -6.78 24.52 -11.73
C LEU A 604 -7.73 25.71 -11.89
N LYS A 605 -9.02 25.52 -11.64
CA LYS A 605 -10.02 26.58 -11.69
C LYS A 605 -9.69 27.72 -10.72
N LYS A 606 -9.44 27.41 -9.45
CA LYS A 606 -9.19 28.43 -8.41
C LYS A 606 -7.85 29.14 -8.60
N CYS A 607 -6.78 28.42 -8.94
CA CYS A 607 -5.44 28.99 -9.05
C CYS A 607 -5.20 29.63 -10.41
N PHE A 608 -5.45 28.93 -11.51
CA PHE A 608 -5.04 29.41 -12.83
C PHE A 608 -6.12 30.21 -13.56
N ILE A 609 -7.41 29.82 -13.42
CA ILE A 609 -8.50 30.52 -14.09
C ILE A 609 -8.98 31.73 -13.27
N MET A 610 -9.32 31.51 -11.99
CA MET A 610 -9.82 32.57 -11.10
C MET A 610 -8.70 33.41 -10.48
N LYS A 611 -7.42 33.00 -10.63
CA LYS A 611 -6.22 33.69 -10.14
C LYS A 611 -6.32 34.04 -8.65
N ALA A 612 -6.53 33.01 -7.83
CA ALA A 612 -6.60 33.16 -6.37
C ALA A 612 -5.44 34.02 -5.82
N PRO A 613 -5.64 34.78 -4.76
CA PRO A 613 -4.59 35.53 -4.09
C PRO A 613 -3.40 34.62 -3.71
N PRO A 614 -2.15 35.13 -3.69
CA PRO A 614 -0.95 34.32 -3.49
C PRO A 614 -0.99 33.42 -2.24
N SER A 615 -1.56 33.91 -1.14
CA SER A 615 -1.72 33.15 0.10
C SER A 615 -2.68 31.96 -0.09
N ARG A 616 -3.86 32.20 -0.66
CA ARG A 616 -4.86 31.15 -0.92
C ARG A 616 -4.37 30.15 -1.97
N TRP A 617 -3.67 30.61 -3.01
CA TRP A 617 -3.02 29.75 -3.99
C TRP A 617 -2.03 28.80 -3.31
N GLN A 618 -1.18 29.34 -2.41
CA GLN A 618 -0.19 28.53 -1.71
C GLN A 618 -0.83 27.48 -0.78
N HIS A 619 -1.97 27.78 -0.16
CA HIS A 619 -2.73 26.75 0.59
C HIS A 619 -3.29 25.66 -0.33
N TRP A 620 -3.77 26.05 -1.52
CA TRP A 620 -4.14 25.07 -2.54
C TRP A 620 -2.98 24.19 -2.95
N THR A 621 -1.78 24.75 -3.17
CA THR A 621 -0.56 24.00 -3.46
C THR A 621 -0.23 23.01 -2.32
N ALA A 622 -0.36 23.47 -1.07
CA ALA A 622 -0.08 22.65 0.12
C ALA A 622 -1.00 21.43 0.26
N VAL A 623 -2.23 21.52 -0.24
CA VAL A 623 -3.15 20.36 -0.24
C VAL A 623 -3.04 19.57 -1.53
N PHE A 624 -2.88 20.23 -2.68
CA PHE A 624 -2.86 19.57 -3.98
C PHE A 624 -1.65 18.65 -4.17
N MET A 625 -0.46 19.11 -3.80
CA MET A 625 0.76 18.34 -4.03
C MET A 625 0.81 16.98 -3.32
N PRO A 626 0.49 16.87 -2.02
CA PRO A 626 0.46 15.56 -1.36
C PRO A 626 -0.65 14.66 -1.91
N VAL A 627 -1.81 15.21 -2.28
CA VAL A 627 -2.88 14.45 -2.93
C VAL A 627 -2.41 13.91 -4.28
N ALA A 628 -1.79 14.75 -5.13
CA ALA A 628 -1.25 14.34 -6.42
C ALA A 628 -0.15 13.26 -6.28
N ALA A 629 0.73 13.39 -5.29
CA ALA A 629 1.78 12.40 -5.03
C ALA A 629 1.21 11.03 -4.65
N LEU A 630 0.21 10.98 -3.76
CA LEU A 630 -0.46 9.75 -3.38
C LEU A 630 -1.21 9.14 -4.55
N GLY A 631 -1.95 9.95 -5.34
CA GLY A 631 -2.68 9.48 -6.51
C GLY A 631 -1.76 8.86 -7.56
N ALA A 632 -0.63 9.51 -7.86
CA ALA A 632 0.35 9.01 -8.81
C ALA A 632 0.99 7.68 -8.33
N HIS A 633 1.38 7.60 -7.06
CA HIS A 633 1.99 6.38 -6.53
C HIS A 633 1.00 5.21 -6.44
N SER A 634 -0.28 5.48 -6.25
CA SER A 634 -1.32 4.44 -6.19
C SER A 634 -1.63 3.78 -7.53
N ALA A 635 -1.15 4.36 -8.66
CA ALA A 635 -1.18 3.71 -9.97
C ALA A 635 -0.14 2.58 -10.11
N ILE A 636 0.83 2.52 -9.22
CA ILE A 636 1.93 1.54 -9.26
C ILE A 636 2.07 0.75 -7.95
N ASP A 637 1.17 0.98 -6.96
CA ASP A 637 1.11 0.22 -5.71
C ASP A 637 -0.27 0.32 -5.03
N TRP A 638 -0.51 -0.47 -3.98
CA TRP A 638 -1.77 -0.65 -3.26
C TRP A 638 -1.87 0.21 -1.97
N ASN A 639 -1.40 1.46 -2.00
CA ASN A 639 -1.22 2.30 -0.81
C ASN A 639 -2.46 2.45 0.09
N PHE A 640 -3.68 2.49 -0.49
CA PHE A 640 -4.92 2.73 0.26
C PHE A 640 -5.53 1.47 0.86
N SER A 641 -4.96 0.29 0.61
CA SER A 641 -5.26 -0.91 1.40
C SER A 641 -4.79 -0.73 2.85
N MET A 642 -3.78 0.11 3.09
CA MET A 642 -3.41 0.59 4.44
C MET A 642 -4.29 1.76 4.84
N ALA A 643 -5.19 1.54 5.81
CA ALA A 643 -6.19 2.52 6.21
C ALA A 643 -5.59 3.83 6.75
N ALA A 644 -4.41 3.80 7.37
CA ALA A 644 -3.73 5.02 7.83
C ALA A 644 -3.41 5.99 6.67
N VAL A 645 -3.06 5.48 5.48
CA VAL A 645 -2.81 6.30 4.29
C VAL A 645 -4.12 6.84 3.70
N GLY A 646 -5.19 6.03 3.74
CA GLY A 646 -6.52 6.50 3.37
C GLY A 646 -7.01 7.62 4.29
N ILE A 647 -6.87 7.48 5.61
CA ILE A 647 -7.20 8.52 6.60
C ILE A 647 -6.41 9.81 6.31
N PHE A 648 -5.11 9.71 6.03
CA PHE A 648 -4.27 10.83 5.65
C PHE A 648 -4.76 11.53 4.37
N LEU A 649 -5.07 10.77 3.31
CA LEU A 649 -5.61 11.30 2.06
C LEU A 649 -6.94 12.01 2.26
N PHE A 650 -7.89 11.36 2.94
CA PHE A 650 -9.23 11.92 3.11
C PHE A 650 -9.24 13.12 4.06
N ALA A 651 -8.30 13.19 5.01
CA ALA A 651 -8.06 14.41 5.78
C ALA A 651 -7.56 15.57 4.88
N LEU A 652 -6.64 15.30 3.95
CA LEU A 652 -6.18 16.30 2.96
C LEU A 652 -7.32 16.72 2.01
N LEU A 653 -8.12 15.79 1.54
CA LEU A 653 -9.28 16.10 0.68
C LEU A 653 -10.30 16.97 1.42
N GLY A 654 -10.59 16.67 2.69
CA GLY A 654 -11.47 17.49 3.54
C GLY A 654 -10.91 18.90 3.78
N ALA A 655 -9.60 18.99 4.03
CA ALA A 655 -8.90 20.27 4.14
C ALA A 655 -8.95 21.08 2.82
N GLY A 656 -8.71 20.43 1.68
CA GLY A 656 -8.80 21.05 0.35
C GLY A 656 -10.21 21.50 0.01
N ARG A 657 -11.21 20.67 0.32
CA ARG A 657 -12.62 21.03 0.13
C ARG A 657 -13.03 22.28 0.90
N SER A 658 -12.42 22.51 2.07
CA SER A 658 -12.67 23.74 2.85
C SER A 658 -12.22 24.99 2.12
N LEU A 659 -11.19 24.92 1.26
CA LEU A 659 -10.72 26.03 0.42
C LEU A 659 -11.66 26.33 -0.75
N ASP A 660 -12.39 25.35 -1.27
CA ASP A 660 -13.33 25.54 -2.38
C ASP A 660 -14.62 26.23 -1.95
N TYR A 661 -14.85 26.32 -0.67
CA TYR A 661 -16.07 26.88 -0.10
C TYR A 661 -16.14 28.41 -0.28
N ASP A 662 -17.21 28.89 -0.93
CA ASP A 662 -17.39 30.32 -1.21
C ASP A 662 -18.45 30.93 -0.27
N ASP A 663 -18.01 31.83 0.65
CA ASP A 663 -18.88 32.45 1.66
C ASP A 663 -19.97 33.34 1.03
N ASN A 664 -19.73 33.86 -0.20
CA ASN A 664 -20.66 34.78 -0.84
C ASN A 664 -21.90 34.11 -1.47
N PHE A 665 -21.80 32.80 -1.78
CA PHE A 665 -22.96 32.01 -2.22
C PHE A 665 -23.89 31.68 -1.03
N GLU A 666 -23.37 31.80 0.19
CA GLU A 666 -24.07 31.50 1.44
C GLU A 666 -25.13 32.56 1.83
N SER A 667 -24.81 33.86 1.65
CA SER A 667 -25.71 34.93 2.07
C SER A 667 -27.02 34.94 1.26
N SER A 668 -26.97 34.55 0.00
CA SER A 668 -28.14 34.53 -0.89
C SER A 668 -29.11 33.36 -0.62
N ILE A 669 -28.64 32.25 -0.02
CA ILE A 669 -29.47 31.07 0.28
C ILE A 669 -30.04 31.12 1.71
N ASN A 670 -29.30 31.69 2.66
CA ASN A 670 -29.70 31.75 4.08
C ASN A 670 -30.88 32.71 4.33
N GLU A 671 -31.02 33.79 3.54
CA GLU A 671 -32.15 34.72 3.69
C GLU A 671 -33.52 34.12 3.32
N LYS A 672 -33.56 33.01 2.58
CA LYS A 672 -34.84 32.41 2.08
C LYS A 672 -35.37 31.22 2.88
N LYS A 673 -34.71 30.70 3.94
CA LYS A 673 -35.13 29.45 4.61
C LYS A 673 -35.01 29.44 6.15
N GLU A 674 -35.49 30.46 6.84
CA GLU A 674 -35.78 30.35 8.27
C GLU A 674 -37.00 29.44 8.46
N GLY A 675 -36.79 28.23 9.06
CA GLY A 675 -37.86 27.33 9.47
C GLY A 675 -37.85 25.91 8.87
N SER A 676 -36.97 25.59 7.94
CA SER A 676 -36.95 24.24 7.31
C SER A 676 -36.28 23.16 8.18
N ILE A 677 -36.97 22.04 8.43
CA ILE A 677 -36.43 20.79 9.05
C ILE A 677 -35.18 20.31 8.31
N LYS A 678 -35.03 20.61 7.03
CA LYS A 678 -33.90 20.22 6.16
C LYS A 678 -32.53 20.65 6.70
N LYS A 679 -32.45 21.71 7.53
CA LYS A 679 -31.20 22.19 8.16
C LYS A 679 -30.62 21.23 9.20
N TYR A 680 -31.44 20.36 9.78
CA TYR A 680 -30.99 19.36 10.77
C TYR A 680 -30.65 18.00 10.13
N LEU A 681 -31.03 17.77 8.87
CA LEU A 681 -30.91 16.47 8.20
C LEU A 681 -29.47 15.93 8.17
N PRO A 682 -28.41 16.70 7.81
CA PRO A 682 -27.05 16.18 7.85
C PRO A 682 -26.58 15.77 9.24
N GLY A 683 -26.95 16.57 10.27
CA GLY A 683 -26.68 16.24 11.65
C GLY A 683 -27.40 14.96 12.09
N LEU A 684 -28.67 14.83 11.76
CA LEU A 684 -29.46 13.62 12.06
C LEU A 684 -28.89 12.37 11.39
N ILE A 685 -28.52 12.48 10.11
CA ILE A 685 -27.82 11.39 9.39
C ILE A 685 -26.53 11.01 10.14
N GLY A 686 -25.69 11.98 10.49
CA GLY A 686 -24.44 11.74 11.23
C GLY A 686 -24.66 11.06 12.58
N VAL A 687 -25.71 11.48 13.34
CA VAL A 687 -26.06 10.88 14.63
C VAL A 687 -26.54 9.44 14.45
N VAL A 688 -27.49 9.21 13.57
CA VAL A 688 -28.12 7.88 13.39
C VAL A 688 -27.12 6.89 12.82
N PHE A 689 -26.49 7.23 11.68
CA PHE A 689 -25.53 6.33 11.03
C PHE A 689 -24.23 6.20 11.84
N GLY A 690 -23.72 7.29 12.44
CA GLY A 690 -22.53 7.23 13.29
C GLY A 690 -22.73 6.31 14.48
N LEU A 691 -23.85 6.43 15.19
CA LEU A 691 -24.17 5.56 16.32
C LEU A 691 -24.40 4.11 15.88
N ALA A 692 -25.13 3.90 14.79
CA ALA A 692 -25.42 2.55 14.29
C ALA A 692 -24.13 1.83 13.86
N LEU A 693 -23.24 2.49 13.10
CA LEU A 693 -21.97 1.94 12.68
C LEU A 693 -21.00 1.74 13.84
N PHE A 694 -20.98 2.66 14.82
CA PHE A 694 -20.21 2.52 16.04
C PHE A 694 -20.61 1.26 16.83
N ILE A 695 -21.91 1.08 17.06
CA ILE A 695 -22.43 -0.12 17.76
C ILE A 695 -22.14 -1.38 16.93
N TYR A 696 -22.35 -1.32 15.61
CA TYR A 696 -22.11 -2.45 14.73
C TYR A 696 -20.65 -2.89 14.74
N THR A 697 -19.70 -1.96 14.68
CA THR A 697 -18.26 -2.30 14.76
C THR A 697 -17.86 -2.83 16.13
N LEU A 698 -18.50 -2.38 17.23
CA LEU A 698 -18.31 -2.97 18.56
C LEU A 698 -18.84 -4.41 18.61
N ILE A 699 -19.96 -4.71 17.97
CA ILE A 699 -20.50 -6.07 17.87
C ILE A 699 -19.53 -6.97 17.11
N LEU A 700 -19.02 -6.51 15.95
CA LEU A 700 -18.02 -7.27 15.18
C LEU A 700 -16.72 -7.48 15.96
N TYR A 701 -16.26 -6.48 16.72
CA TYR A 701 -15.10 -6.59 17.59
C TYR A 701 -15.33 -7.65 18.68
N SER A 702 -16.51 -7.62 19.31
CA SER A 702 -16.89 -8.65 20.30
C SER A 702 -16.95 -10.03 19.66
N GLY A 703 -17.49 -10.14 18.45
CA GLY A 703 -17.53 -11.40 17.68
C GLY A 703 -16.14 -11.97 17.44
N LEU A 704 -15.18 -11.13 17.04
CA LEU A 704 -13.79 -11.55 16.85
C LEU A 704 -13.14 -12.06 18.16
N GLN A 705 -13.36 -11.37 19.28
CA GLN A 705 -12.86 -11.81 20.60
C GLN A 705 -13.45 -13.17 21.01
N VAL A 706 -14.73 -13.38 20.75
CA VAL A 706 -15.41 -14.65 21.03
C VAL A 706 -14.92 -15.78 20.12
N THR A 707 -14.62 -15.50 18.84
CA THR A 707 -13.98 -16.46 17.92
C THR A 707 -12.64 -16.95 18.49
N TRP A 708 -11.75 -16.04 18.89
CA TRP A 708 -10.46 -16.41 19.47
C TRP A 708 -10.60 -17.20 20.77
N ARG A 709 -11.55 -16.81 21.63
CA ARG A 709 -11.82 -17.56 22.86
C ARG A 709 -12.31 -18.98 22.59
N SER A 710 -13.16 -19.18 21.57
CA SER A 710 -13.58 -20.51 21.14
C SER A 710 -12.39 -21.35 20.69
N GLN A 711 -11.47 -20.78 19.92
CA GLN A 711 -10.28 -21.45 19.45
C GLN A 711 -9.35 -21.84 20.63
N GLU A 712 -9.08 -20.93 21.55
CA GLU A 712 -8.28 -21.18 22.75
C GLU A 712 -8.87 -22.31 23.59
N LEU A 713 -10.19 -22.34 23.77
CA LEU A 713 -10.90 -23.42 24.48
C LEU A 713 -10.79 -24.76 23.77
N PHE A 714 -10.81 -24.75 22.44
CA PHE A 714 -10.64 -25.96 21.63
C PHE A 714 -9.21 -26.51 21.77
N GLU A 715 -8.19 -25.66 21.62
CA GLU A 715 -6.78 -26.04 21.80
C GLU A 715 -6.51 -26.54 23.24
N GLY A 716 -7.22 -25.99 24.23
CA GLY A 716 -7.21 -26.46 25.63
C GLY A 716 -8.04 -27.71 25.91
N GLY A 717 -8.65 -28.32 24.89
CA GLY A 717 -9.45 -29.56 25.01
C GLY A 717 -10.88 -29.38 25.57
N ASN A 718 -11.33 -28.16 25.81
CA ASN A 718 -12.66 -27.86 26.33
C ASN A 718 -13.72 -27.70 25.23
N ILE A 719 -14.00 -28.80 24.52
CA ILE A 719 -14.88 -28.80 23.33
C ILE A 719 -16.29 -28.28 23.66
N LYS A 720 -16.86 -28.62 24.83
CA LYS A 720 -18.22 -28.16 25.19
C LYS A 720 -18.34 -26.64 25.29
N GLN A 721 -17.37 -25.99 25.94
CA GLN A 721 -17.38 -24.52 26.04
C GLN A 721 -17.01 -23.87 24.71
N SER A 722 -16.09 -24.44 23.93
CA SER A 722 -15.76 -23.98 22.58
C SER A 722 -16.99 -23.96 21.68
N LEU A 723 -17.85 -24.98 21.71
CA LEU A 723 -19.14 -25.03 20.99
C LEU A 723 -20.08 -23.87 21.37
N VAL A 724 -20.19 -23.57 22.67
CA VAL A 724 -21.04 -22.43 23.12
C VAL A 724 -20.50 -21.10 22.63
N GLU A 725 -19.17 -20.90 22.67
CA GLU A 725 -18.55 -19.65 22.23
C GLU A 725 -18.63 -19.50 20.71
N ILE A 726 -18.43 -20.56 19.91
CA ILE A 726 -18.51 -20.44 18.44
C ILE A 726 -19.93 -20.11 17.96
N GLU A 727 -20.98 -20.62 18.63
CA GLU A 727 -22.37 -20.25 18.34
C GLU A 727 -22.62 -18.75 18.60
N LYS A 728 -22.08 -18.21 19.69
CA LYS A 728 -22.13 -16.76 19.97
C LYS A 728 -21.35 -15.95 18.92
N ALA A 729 -20.17 -16.44 18.50
CA ALA A 729 -19.36 -15.79 17.49
C ALA A 729 -20.12 -15.69 16.15
N ILE A 730 -20.81 -16.75 15.72
CA ILE A 730 -21.66 -16.76 14.52
C ILE A 730 -22.80 -15.76 14.65
N ALA A 731 -23.44 -15.67 15.82
CA ALA A 731 -24.52 -14.71 16.05
C ALA A 731 -24.04 -13.24 15.99
N LEU A 732 -22.81 -12.95 16.43
CA LEU A 732 -22.22 -11.63 16.42
C LEU A 732 -21.61 -11.23 15.05
N ASP A 733 -21.04 -12.19 14.32
CA ASP A 733 -20.45 -11.97 12.98
C ASP A 733 -20.89 -13.09 12.00
N PRO A 734 -22.11 -12.99 11.45
CA PRO A 734 -22.70 -14.02 10.59
C PRO A 734 -22.08 -14.11 9.18
N TYR A 735 -21.18 -13.19 8.81
CA TYR A 735 -20.49 -13.22 7.54
C TYR A 735 -19.10 -13.85 7.61
N ARG A 736 -18.61 -14.22 8.80
CA ARG A 736 -17.30 -14.86 8.99
C ARG A 736 -17.40 -16.37 8.71
N ALA A 737 -16.97 -16.79 7.51
CA ALA A 737 -16.99 -18.18 7.06
C ALA A 737 -16.20 -19.12 7.99
N GLU A 738 -15.07 -18.64 8.53
CA GLU A 738 -14.23 -19.36 9.48
C GLU A 738 -15.01 -19.88 10.69
N ASN A 739 -15.97 -19.12 11.25
CA ASN A 739 -16.76 -19.53 12.38
C ASN A 739 -17.63 -20.75 12.06
N TYR A 740 -18.23 -20.80 10.88
CA TYR A 740 -19.02 -21.94 10.42
C TYR A 740 -18.15 -23.17 10.16
N HIS A 741 -16.98 -22.97 9.57
CA HIS A 741 -16.01 -24.03 9.35
C HIS A 741 -15.53 -24.62 10.68
N ASN A 742 -15.11 -23.80 11.64
CA ASN A 742 -14.64 -24.22 12.95
C ASN A 742 -15.75 -24.98 13.70
N TYR A 743 -16.99 -24.50 13.64
CA TYR A 743 -18.12 -25.19 14.24
C TYR A 743 -18.36 -26.56 13.59
N ASN A 744 -18.26 -26.64 12.24
CA ASN A 744 -18.36 -27.89 11.52
C ASN A 744 -17.32 -28.93 12.00
N VAL A 745 -16.06 -28.50 12.16
CA VAL A 745 -14.98 -29.36 12.65
C VAL A 745 -15.22 -29.82 14.09
N LEU A 746 -15.70 -28.95 14.98
CA LEU A 746 -15.97 -29.24 16.39
C LEU A 746 -17.04 -30.31 16.57
N ILE A 747 -18.08 -30.34 15.72
CA ILE A 747 -19.17 -31.32 15.86
C ILE A 747 -18.92 -32.63 15.10
N GLU A 748 -17.91 -32.69 14.22
CA GLU A 748 -17.65 -33.89 13.40
C GLU A 748 -17.49 -35.17 14.21
N GLY A 749 -16.67 -35.13 15.27
CA GLY A 749 -16.44 -36.30 16.10
C GLY A 749 -17.69 -36.85 16.82
N GLN A 750 -18.69 -35.98 17.06
CA GLN A 750 -19.98 -36.37 17.62
C GLN A 750 -20.94 -36.91 16.57
N ALA A 751 -21.05 -36.19 15.43
CA ALA A 751 -21.92 -36.55 14.31
C ALA A 751 -21.57 -37.96 13.74
N VAL A 752 -20.28 -38.20 13.53
CA VAL A 752 -19.80 -39.46 12.94
C VAL A 752 -19.90 -40.65 13.95
N ARG A 753 -19.45 -40.48 15.21
CA ARG A 753 -19.49 -41.55 16.21
C ARG A 753 -20.90 -41.97 16.61
N MET A 754 -21.83 -41.02 16.70
CA MET A 754 -23.19 -41.29 17.14
C MET A 754 -24.12 -41.68 15.99
N GLN A 755 -23.68 -41.63 14.72
CA GLN A 755 -24.50 -41.83 13.54
C GLN A 755 -25.82 -41.03 13.60
N ASN A 756 -25.74 -39.82 14.18
CA ASN A 756 -26.91 -38.99 14.42
C ASN A 756 -27.24 -38.19 13.18
N GLN A 757 -28.37 -38.52 12.52
CA GLN A 757 -28.79 -37.88 11.28
C GLN A 757 -29.01 -36.35 11.42
N ALA A 758 -29.45 -35.87 12.59
CA ALA A 758 -29.66 -34.43 12.83
C ALA A 758 -28.32 -33.69 12.92
N GLU A 759 -27.31 -34.25 13.58
CA GLU A 759 -25.96 -33.66 13.68
C GLU A 759 -25.27 -33.72 12.32
N LEU A 760 -25.43 -34.76 11.55
CA LEU A 760 -24.91 -34.87 10.19
C LEU A 760 -25.51 -33.81 9.27
N SER A 761 -26.83 -33.58 9.33
CA SER A 761 -27.50 -32.52 8.57
C SER A 761 -27.03 -31.12 8.99
N LYS A 762 -26.78 -30.91 10.31
CA LYS A 762 -26.22 -29.65 10.83
C LYS A 762 -24.79 -29.43 10.32
N MET A 763 -23.96 -30.48 10.34
CA MET A 763 -22.59 -30.47 9.84
C MET A 763 -22.54 -30.06 8.35
N LEU A 764 -23.40 -30.68 7.51
CA LEU A 764 -23.52 -30.31 6.09
C LEU A 764 -23.96 -28.88 5.90
N ALA A 765 -24.95 -28.41 6.66
CA ALA A 765 -25.45 -27.03 6.58
C ALA A 765 -24.37 -26.00 6.93
N LEU A 766 -23.56 -26.28 7.96
CA LEU A 766 -22.44 -25.40 8.36
C LEU A 766 -21.34 -25.37 7.29
N ALA A 767 -20.95 -26.51 6.73
CA ALA A 767 -19.97 -26.56 5.66
C ALA A 767 -20.46 -25.85 4.39
N LYS A 768 -21.72 -26.07 4.02
CA LYS A 768 -22.36 -25.35 2.91
C LYS A 768 -22.35 -23.85 3.15
N ARG A 769 -22.68 -23.40 4.35
CA ARG A 769 -22.71 -21.98 4.66
C ARG A 769 -21.31 -21.34 4.62
N ALA A 770 -20.27 -22.01 5.09
CA ALA A 770 -18.89 -21.55 4.97
C ALA A 770 -18.49 -21.39 3.50
N TYR A 771 -18.81 -22.39 2.67
CA TYR A 771 -18.61 -22.35 1.22
C TYR A 771 -19.38 -21.21 0.54
N GLU A 772 -20.65 -21.02 0.86
CA GLU A 772 -21.48 -19.94 0.27
C GLU A 772 -20.94 -18.54 0.58
N LEU A 773 -20.33 -18.35 1.74
CA LEU A 773 -19.71 -17.10 2.16
C LEU A 773 -18.40 -16.81 1.44
N GLU A 774 -17.63 -17.88 1.13
CA GLU A 774 -16.33 -17.81 0.44
C GLU A 774 -16.18 -18.94 -0.59
N PRO A 775 -16.85 -18.89 -1.74
CA PRO A 775 -16.92 -20.01 -2.70
C PRO A 775 -15.60 -20.28 -3.44
N TYR A 776 -14.65 -19.38 -3.38
CA TYR A 776 -13.30 -19.52 -3.93
C TYR A 776 -12.26 -19.98 -2.90
N ASN A 777 -12.66 -20.18 -1.65
CA ASN A 777 -11.77 -20.71 -0.61
C ASN A 777 -11.65 -22.23 -0.77
N PRO A 778 -10.45 -22.77 -1.10
CA PRO A 778 -10.26 -24.17 -1.39
C PRO A 778 -10.57 -25.08 -0.17
N ASN A 779 -10.34 -24.58 1.05
CA ASN A 779 -10.58 -25.36 2.27
C ASN A 779 -12.09 -25.59 2.48
N TYR A 780 -12.91 -24.55 2.26
CA TYR A 780 -14.36 -24.66 2.43
C TYR A 780 -15.01 -25.43 1.29
N LEU A 781 -14.50 -25.22 0.06
CA LEU A 781 -14.93 -26.01 -1.11
C LEU A 781 -14.62 -27.50 -0.94
N SER A 782 -13.36 -27.84 -0.61
CA SER A 782 -12.92 -29.22 -0.35
C SER A 782 -13.73 -29.85 0.79
N ARG A 783 -13.91 -29.13 1.90
CA ARG A 783 -14.66 -29.62 3.05
C ARG A 783 -16.09 -29.95 2.71
N TYR A 784 -16.80 -29.05 2.02
CA TYR A 784 -18.18 -29.27 1.61
C TYR A 784 -18.29 -30.43 0.62
N GLY A 785 -17.41 -30.48 -0.40
CA GLY A 785 -17.35 -31.58 -1.37
C GLY A 785 -17.07 -32.93 -0.73
N THR A 786 -16.13 -33.00 0.23
CA THR A 786 -15.84 -34.26 0.96
C THR A 786 -17.03 -34.74 1.79
N LEU A 787 -17.76 -33.83 2.45
CA LEU A 787 -18.96 -34.21 3.19
C LEU A 787 -20.11 -34.69 2.28
N LEU A 788 -20.28 -34.05 1.11
CA LEU A 788 -21.25 -34.56 0.11
C LEU A 788 -20.86 -35.95 -0.37
N LEU A 789 -19.56 -36.14 -0.75
CA LEU A 789 -19.02 -37.38 -1.22
C LEU A 789 -19.28 -38.56 -0.25
N ASN A 790 -19.05 -38.30 1.04
CA ASN A 790 -19.12 -39.37 2.07
C ASN A 790 -20.52 -39.66 2.59
N TYR A 791 -21.46 -38.68 2.54
CA TYR A 791 -22.73 -38.79 3.29
C TYR A 791 -23.98 -38.50 2.47
N VAL A 792 -23.86 -37.96 1.22
CA VAL A 792 -25.04 -37.56 0.42
C VAL A 792 -25.00 -38.17 -0.96
N ASP A 793 -24.08 -37.72 -1.81
CA ASP A 793 -23.93 -38.13 -3.22
C ASP A 793 -22.49 -38.05 -3.64
N THR A 794 -21.93 -39.21 -4.02
CA THR A 794 -20.51 -39.33 -4.42
C THR A 794 -20.17 -38.45 -5.63
N ARG A 795 -21.02 -38.43 -6.65
CA ARG A 795 -20.76 -37.64 -7.86
C ARG A 795 -20.87 -36.13 -7.63
N GLU A 796 -21.88 -35.71 -6.89
CA GLU A 796 -22.01 -34.31 -6.50
C GLU A 796 -20.78 -33.87 -5.69
N GLY A 797 -20.34 -34.65 -4.71
CA GLY A 797 -19.14 -34.39 -3.91
C GLY A 797 -17.89 -34.26 -4.75
N LEU A 798 -17.67 -35.18 -5.71
CA LEU A 798 -16.53 -35.11 -6.62
C LEU A 798 -16.55 -33.86 -7.50
N ASN A 799 -17.73 -33.45 -8.01
CA ASN A 799 -17.89 -32.25 -8.81
C ASN A 799 -17.44 -30.98 -8.04
N TYR A 800 -17.73 -30.90 -6.73
CA TYR A 800 -17.20 -29.81 -5.90
C TYR A 800 -15.69 -29.90 -5.70
N ILE A 801 -15.15 -31.09 -5.47
CA ILE A 801 -13.73 -31.31 -5.25
C ILE A 801 -12.94 -31.00 -6.54
N ASP A 802 -13.42 -31.39 -7.71
CA ASP A 802 -12.77 -31.14 -9.01
C ASP A 802 -12.65 -29.67 -9.37
N ARG A 803 -13.52 -28.82 -8.85
CA ARG A 803 -13.37 -27.35 -9.00
C ARG A 803 -12.06 -26.82 -8.39
N LEU A 804 -11.39 -27.56 -7.50
CA LEU A 804 -10.06 -27.19 -7.01
C LEU A 804 -9.04 -27.07 -8.13
N MET A 805 -9.13 -27.90 -9.18
CA MET A 805 -8.26 -27.82 -10.35
C MET A 805 -8.49 -26.54 -11.15
N GLU A 806 -9.73 -26.01 -11.17
CA GLU A 806 -10.06 -24.74 -11.81
C GLU A 806 -9.60 -23.53 -10.98
N LEU A 807 -9.74 -23.63 -9.64
CA LEU A 807 -9.35 -22.57 -8.73
C LEU A 807 -7.84 -22.42 -8.58
N ARG A 808 -7.07 -23.49 -8.81
CA ARG A 808 -5.61 -23.55 -8.57
C ARG A 808 -4.88 -24.37 -9.65
N PRO A 809 -4.99 -24.02 -10.94
CA PRO A 809 -4.40 -24.80 -12.02
C PRO A 809 -2.88 -24.92 -11.92
N HIS A 810 -2.19 -23.89 -11.46
CA HIS A 810 -0.72 -23.87 -11.32
C HIS A 810 -0.21 -24.26 -9.92
N TYR A 811 -1.04 -24.92 -9.12
CA TYR A 811 -0.67 -25.32 -7.76
C TYR A 811 -0.97 -26.80 -7.50
N LEU A 812 -0.02 -27.46 -6.84
CA LEU A 812 -0.15 -28.84 -6.42
C LEU A 812 -1.46 -29.11 -5.65
N SER A 813 -1.85 -28.19 -4.76
CA SER A 813 -3.07 -28.28 -3.97
C SER A 813 -4.38 -28.32 -4.79
N GLY A 814 -4.33 -27.97 -6.06
CA GLY A 814 -5.47 -28.11 -6.97
C GLY A 814 -5.74 -29.56 -7.36
N TYR A 815 -4.72 -30.43 -7.38
CA TYR A 815 -4.80 -31.79 -7.93
C TYR A 815 -4.78 -32.88 -6.88
N GLN A 816 -4.11 -32.67 -5.74
CA GLN A 816 -3.97 -33.69 -4.69
C GLN A 816 -5.31 -34.19 -4.18
N GLN A 817 -6.19 -33.30 -3.73
CA GLN A 817 -7.49 -33.72 -3.18
C GLN A 817 -8.38 -34.45 -4.20
N PRO A 818 -8.53 -33.98 -5.46
CA PRO A 818 -9.22 -34.72 -6.50
C PRO A 818 -8.68 -36.16 -6.70
N ALA A 819 -7.36 -36.32 -6.74
CA ALA A 819 -6.71 -37.64 -6.92
C ALA A 819 -6.92 -38.54 -5.69
N TRP A 820 -6.66 -38.05 -4.48
CA TRP A 820 -6.86 -38.80 -3.24
C TRP A 820 -8.31 -39.23 -3.04
N SER A 821 -9.30 -38.41 -3.43
CA SER A 821 -10.72 -38.77 -3.34
C SER A 821 -11.04 -39.95 -4.23
N ARG A 822 -10.45 -40.06 -5.44
CA ARG A 822 -10.61 -41.22 -6.30
C ARG A 822 -9.96 -42.47 -5.74
N LEU A 823 -8.75 -42.34 -5.22
CA LEU A 823 -8.08 -43.50 -4.57
C LEU A 823 -8.89 -44.04 -3.40
N SER A 824 -9.43 -43.20 -2.53
CA SER A 824 -10.26 -43.62 -1.42
C SER A 824 -11.52 -44.36 -1.88
N LEU A 825 -12.14 -43.94 -2.99
CA LEU A 825 -13.28 -44.64 -3.58
C LEU A 825 -12.85 -45.95 -4.22
N ILE A 826 -11.74 -46.00 -4.93
CA ILE A 826 -11.17 -47.23 -5.48
C ILE A 826 -10.91 -48.25 -4.38
N GLU A 827 -10.24 -47.86 -3.29
CA GLU A 827 -9.99 -48.74 -2.13
C GLU A 827 -11.30 -49.23 -1.50
N TYR A 828 -12.28 -48.37 -1.31
CA TYR A 828 -13.61 -48.75 -0.80
C TYR A 828 -14.31 -49.78 -1.68
N TYR A 829 -14.33 -49.61 -3.01
CA TYR A 829 -14.99 -50.53 -3.92
C TYR A 829 -14.26 -51.87 -4.01
N PHE A 830 -12.93 -51.89 -4.01
CA PHE A 830 -12.17 -53.16 -3.96
C PHE A 830 -12.38 -53.92 -2.64
N GLN A 831 -12.40 -53.21 -1.50
CA GLN A 831 -12.70 -53.84 -0.18
C GLN A 831 -14.10 -54.43 -0.10
N ASN A 832 -15.03 -53.98 -0.93
CA ASN A 832 -16.41 -54.51 -0.99
C ASN A 832 -16.67 -55.43 -2.20
N ASP A 833 -15.62 -55.94 -2.83
CA ASP A 833 -15.71 -56.82 -4.00
C ASP A 833 -16.49 -56.23 -5.20
N LEU A 834 -16.41 -54.95 -5.43
CA LEU A 834 -17.09 -54.23 -6.51
C LEU A 834 -16.08 -53.58 -7.48
N PRO A 835 -15.34 -54.35 -8.30
CA PRO A 835 -14.30 -53.83 -9.16
C PRO A 835 -14.79 -52.94 -10.33
N GLY A 836 -16.04 -53.10 -10.75
CA GLY A 836 -16.64 -52.34 -11.84
C GLY A 836 -16.65 -50.85 -11.62
N PRO A 837 -17.26 -50.34 -10.55
CA PRO A 837 -17.18 -48.92 -10.17
C PRO A 837 -15.76 -48.42 -9.88
N ALA A 838 -14.88 -49.25 -9.28
CA ALA A 838 -13.49 -48.87 -9.03
C ALA A 838 -12.75 -48.53 -10.32
N MET A 839 -13.00 -49.26 -11.40
CA MET A 839 -12.38 -49.06 -12.72
C MET A 839 -12.74 -47.69 -13.33
N GLU A 840 -13.94 -47.17 -13.07
CA GLU A 840 -14.36 -45.86 -13.55
C GLU A 840 -13.49 -44.75 -12.92
N TYR A 841 -13.33 -44.81 -11.58
CA TYR A 841 -12.49 -43.81 -10.86
C TYR A 841 -11.00 -43.98 -11.18
N TYR A 842 -10.54 -45.22 -11.44
CA TYR A 842 -9.17 -45.48 -11.88
C TYR A 842 -8.87 -44.75 -13.19
N LYS A 843 -9.77 -44.77 -14.15
CA LYS A 843 -9.64 -44.02 -15.43
C LYS A 843 -9.60 -42.50 -15.21
N GLU A 844 -10.44 -42.01 -14.32
CA GLU A 844 -10.48 -40.56 -13.98
C GLU A 844 -9.15 -40.05 -13.39
N LEU A 845 -8.33 -40.90 -12.76
CA LEU A 845 -6.99 -40.52 -12.28
C LEU A 845 -6.05 -40.11 -13.40
N TYR A 846 -6.15 -40.77 -14.59
CA TYR A 846 -5.36 -40.38 -15.76
C TYR A 846 -5.82 -39.05 -16.35
N ASP A 847 -7.13 -38.76 -16.30
CA ASP A 847 -7.64 -37.45 -16.74
C ASP A 847 -7.11 -36.32 -15.83
N ILE A 848 -7.03 -36.60 -14.50
CA ILE A 848 -6.42 -35.67 -13.54
C ILE A 848 -4.92 -35.52 -13.82
N GLU A 849 -4.18 -36.61 -14.07
CA GLU A 849 -2.76 -36.54 -14.41
C GLU A 849 -2.51 -35.75 -15.68
N ALA A 850 -3.27 -36.01 -16.75
CA ALA A 850 -3.14 -35.30 -18.03
C ALA A 850 -3.38 -33.78 -17.83
N ARG A 851 -4.40 -33.40 -17.07
CA ARG A 851 -4.68 -32.02 -16.77
C ARG A 851 -3.57 -31.40 -15.91
N MET A 852 -3.09 -32.10 -14.87
CA MET A 852 -1.99 -31.65 -14.05
C MET A 852 -0.70 -31.47 -14.85
N GLN A 853 -0.42 -32.34 -15.82
CA GLN A 853 0.74 -32.21 -16.69
C GLN A 853 0.62 -30.97 -17.60
N ALA A 854 -0.58 -30.67 -18.10
CA ALA A 854 -0.82 -29.50 -18.95
C ALA A 854 -0.71 -28.17 -18.18
N ASP A 855 -1.29 -28.10 -16.99
CA ASP A 855 -1.46 -26.84 -16.23
C ASP A 855 -0.29 -26.57 -15.27
N TYR A 856 0.23 -27.62 -14.61
CA TYR A 856 1.28 -27.53 -13.57
C TYR A 856 2.65 -28.05 -14.04
N GLY A 857 2.68 -28.97 -15.03
CA GLY A 857 3.90 -29.49 -15.64
C GLY A 857 4.65 -30.56 -14.83
N ASN A 858 4.14 -31.00 -13.65
CA ASN A 858 4.78 -32.02 -12.80
C ASN A 858 3.74 -32.88 -12.11
N THR A 859 3.68 -34.18 -12.46
CA THR A 859 2.71 -35.16 -11.93
C THR A 859 3.28 -36.05 -10.82
N ARG A 860 4.54 -35.87 -10.41
CA ARG A 860 5.23 -36.74 -9.44
C ARG A 860 4.48 -36.87 -8.12
N SER A 861 3.82 -35.82 -7.68
CA SER A 861 3.12 -35.77 -6.39
C SER A 861 1.83 -36.60 -6.30
N ILE A 862 1.29 -37.05 -7.44
CA ILE A 862 0.15 -37.99 -7.49
C ILE A 862 0.57 -39.37 -7.98
N ALA A 863 1.88 -39.60 -8.18
CA ALA A 863 2.41 -40.88 -8.65
C ALA A 863 2.06 -42.02 -7.70
N TYR A 864 2.18 -41.81 -6.37
CA TYR A 864 1.74 -42.81 -5.39
C TYR A 864 0.27 -43.16 -5.56
N VAL A 865 -0.59 -42.15 -5.73
CA VAL A 865 -2.06 -42.36 -5.85
C VAL A 865 -2.39 -43.23 -7.06
N ILE A 866 -1.77 -42.93 -8.21
CA ILE A 866 -2.00 -43.72 -9.45
C ILE A 866 -1.38 -45.11 -9.33
N GLY A 867 -0.16 -45.19 -8.81
CA GLY A 867 0.55 -46.49 -8.62
C GLY A 867 -0.18 -47.43 -7.68
N ARG A 868 -0.68 -46.95 -6.54
CA ARG A 868 -1.50 -47.72 -5.62
C ARG A 868 -2.84 -48.13 -6.23
N ALA A 869 -3.49 -47.25 -6.96
CA ALA A 869 -4.72 -47.61 -7.68
C ALA A 869 -4.47 -48.69 -8.75
N ALA A 870 -3.35 -48.61 -9.47
CA ALA A 870 -2.94 -49.64 -10.45
C ALA A 870 -2.68 -51.00 -9.79
N TYR A 871 -1.97 -51.00 -8.65
CA TYR A 871 -1.73 -52.23 -7.86
C TYR A 871 -3.04 -52.88 -7.42
N LEU A 872 -3.98 -52.10 -6.88
CA LEU A 872 -5.31 -52.63 -6.48
C LEU A 872 -6.08 -53.21 -7.68
N ASN A 873 -5.89 -52.66 -8.85
CA ASN A 873 -6.50 -53.14 -10.09
C ASN A 873 -5.78 -54.33 -10.71
N GLY A 874 -4.66 -54.78 -10.15
CA GLY A 874 -3.89 -55.92 -10.63
C GLY A 874 -2.95 -55.59 -11.80
N ASP A 875 -2.78 -54.31 -12.15
CA ASP A 875 -1.84 -53.85 -13.17
C ASP A 875 -0.46 -53.57 -12.56
N ASN A 876 0.27 -54.64 -12.31
CA ASN A 876 1.58 -54.58 -11.63
C ASN A 876 2.60 -53.79 -12.43
N ASN A 877 2.56 -53.80 -13.78
CA ASN A 877 3.51 -53.04 -14.59
C ASN A 877 3.30 -51.55 -14.44
N GLU A 878 2.07 -51.11 -14.50
CA GLU A 878 1.73 -49.69 -14.35
C GLU A 878 1.94 -49.24 -12.88
N ALA A 879 1.65 -50.11 -11.89
CA ALA A 879 1.95 -49.86 -10.49
C ALA A 879 3.44 -49.55 -10.25
N LEU A 880 4.35 -50.40 -10.75
CA LEU A 880 5.79 -50.17 -10.67
C LEU A 880 6.21 -48.88 -11.34
N ARG A 881 5.75 -48.62 -12.55
CA ARG A 881 6.05 -47.40 -13.33
C ARG A 881 5.76 -46.13 -12.56
N TYR A 882 4.70 -46.10 -11.76
CA TYR A 882 4.34 -44.89 -10.96
C TYR A 882 4.97 -44.90 -9.58
N LEU A 883 5.03 -46.02 -8.89
CA LEU A 883 5.58 -46.10 -7.52
C LEU A 883 7.09 -45.84 -7.48
N GLU A 884 7.86 -46.24 -8.50
CA GLU A 884 9.28 -45.87 -8.64
C GLU A 884 9.53 -44.36 -8.77
N ARG A 885 8.52 -43.57 -9.16
CA ARG A 885 8.60 -42.09 -9.21
C ARG A 885 8.38 -41.45 -7.87
N VAL A 886 7.92 -42.18 -6.85
CA VAL A 886 7.71 -41.65 -5.49
C VAL A 886 9.07 -41.39 -4.85
N GLY A 887 9.30 -40.18 -4.37
CA GLY A 887 10.59 -39.79 -3.80
C GLY A 887 10.69 -40.10 -2.32
N GLU A 888 11.90 -40.27 -1.79
CA GLU A 888 12.21 -40.54 -0.37
C GLU A 888 11.61 -39.50 0.60
N THR A 889 11.37 -38.28 0.12
CA THR A 889 10.76 -37.22 0.93
C THR A 889 9.23 -37.24 0.93
N ASP A 890 8.59 -38.14 0.16
CA ASP A 890 7.14 -38.31 0.16
C ASP A 890 6.71 -39.10 1.39
N SER A 891 5.63 -38.68 2.05
CA SER A 891 5.08 -39.38 3.23
C SER A 891 4.64 -40.83 2.94
N ASN A 892 4.37 -41.17 1.69
CA ASN A 892 3.93 -42.49 1.22
C ASN A 892 5.08 -43.33 0.64
N TYR A 893 6.34 -42.88 0.79
CA TYR A 893 7.48 -43.58 0.21
C TYR A 893 7.61 -45.02 0.72
N ASN A 894 7.50 -45.23 2.03
CA ASN A 894 7.64 -46.56 2.62
C ASN A 894 6.53 -47.54 2.15
N ASP A 895 5.28 -47.08 2.06
CA ASP A 895 4.18 -47.87 1.51
C ASP A 895 4.40 -48.17 0.01
N ALA A 896 4.93 -47.22 -0.74
CA ALA A 896 5.29 -47.41 -2.15
C ALA A 896 6.37 -48.50 -2.29
N GLN A 897 7.40 -48.50 -1.43
CA GLN A 897 8.46 -49.50 -1.44
C GLN A 897 7.94 -50.89 -1.03
N GLU A 898 7.04 -50.95 -0.04
CA GLU A 898 6.41 -52.25 0.35
C GLU A 898 5.62 -52.87 -0.80
N ILE A 899 4.86 -52.05 -1.54
CA ILE A 899 4.11 -52.52 -2.73
C ILE A 899 5.09 -52.93 -3.83
N ILE A 900 6.15 -52.18 -4.12
CA ILE A 900 7.18 -52.56 -5.09
C ILE A 900 7.79 -53.91 -4.75
N THR A 901 8.21 -54.10 -3.48
CA THR A 901 8.76 -55.36 -2.98
C THR A 901 7.78 -56.50 -3.14
N THR A 902 6.50 -56.27 -2.83
CA THR A 902 5.44 -57.27 -3.01
C THR A 902 5.27 -57.72 -4.46
N ILE A 903 5.38 -56.77 -5.44
CA ILE A 903 5.25 -57.06 -6.84
C ILE A 903 6.52 -57.75 -7.40
N THR A 904 7.69 -57.30 -7.01
CA THR A 904 8.97 -57.78 -7.59
C THR A 904 9.48 -59.04 -6.92
N GLY A 905 9.07 -59.34 -5.69
CA GLY A 905 9.58 -60.46 -4.85
C GLY A 905 11.02 -60.25 -4.37
N GLU A 906 11.55 -59.04 -4.43
CA GLU A 906 12.88 -58.68 -3.92
C GLU A 906 12.75 -58.07 -2.54
N ASP A 907 13.19 -58.84 -1.51
CA ASP A 907 13.38 -58.26 -0.16
C ASP A 907 14.64 -57.37 -0.20
N ASN A 908 14.47 -56.10 0.04
CA ASN A 908 15.58 -55.11 0.15
C ASN A 908 16.32 -55.21 1.49
#